data_8a80507d6f9cbcc5e3f2069c27a70a98
#
_entry.id   8a80507d6f9cbcc5e3f2069c27a70a98
#
_cell.length_a   1.000
_cell.length_b   1.000
_cell.length_c   1.000
_cell.angle_alpha   90.00
_cell.angle_beta   90.00
_cell.angle_gamma   90.00
#
_symmetry.space_group_name_H-M   'P 1'
#
loop_
_entity.id
_entity.type
_entity.pdbx_description
1 polymer ?
#
loop_
_entity_poly.entity_id
_entity_poly.type
_entity_poly.pdbx_seq_one_letter_code
_entity_poly.pdbx_strand_id
1 'polypeptide(L)'
;MAKDTKEKETKKKDTYGADAIQVLEGLEPVRKRPGMYIGTTGPDGFHHLITEIFDNSRDEAMGGFCDHIEVAFLPDNHIRVTDNGRGIPVDIHKATKVSALETIMTTLHAGGKFGGEGYKVSGGLHGVGASVVNALSSYTQVQVHKEGGIYMQEYSRGKKKASVKKIGSTKEHGTVVTFQPDEEIFGKQNFDFSRIVGHMRQQAYLVKGLRITVIDAMNYTGKIDREDTFYISDLGLEVPSQTFYFEGGLLSLVKFYNQLQKPIHSNVFYVEKQAEGVESVEISLQYVDDISSRIMCFANNIHTPEGGTHLTGFKTALTRIVNSYARKTNIIKESDDNFTGDDVLEGLTAVVSVKLREIQFEGQTKAKLGSTEAQGAVASVFADAFSMFLEEHPDDAKSIVNKSILALRARKAAKAAKDSVLRKGALEGMTLPGKLADCQTKDASESELFIVEGDSAGGTAKTGRDRRIQAILPLRGKILNVERARLDKMLGSEQVKNLVVALGTAIGDTFDLDKLRYHKIIIATDADVDGAHIRTLLLTLFFRYFRPLVDQGHIYIAQSPLYKIKKGKEISYFYNEEDKVKFLEKEGLNPDDVEVEEGENSEVKEENEESEEKEVKGKASKIHVQRYKGLGEMNAEELWETTMDPARRILKQVTVDDAADANIVFDMLMGTDVPARKSFIQSNAKLANLDV
;
A
#
# COMPACT_ATOMS: atom_id res chain seq x y z
N MET A 1 -10.98 -32.08 66.72
CA MET A 1 -9.98 -32.79 65.90
C MET A 1 -10.21 -32.35 64.46
N ALA A 2 -9.53 -31.34 64.04
CA ALA A 2 -9.54 -30.84 62.64
C ALA A 2 -8.33 -31.46 61.93
N LYS A 3 -8.57 -32.17 60.81
CA LYS A 3 -7.48 -32.68 59.95
C LYS A 3 -7.12 -31.64 58.92
N ASP A 4 -5.91 -31.14 59.05
CA ASP A 4 -5.21 -30.36 58.03
C ASP A 4 -4.92 -31.25 56.82
N THR A 5 -5.52 -30.91 55.67
CA THR A 5 -5.14 -31.40 54.35
C THR A 5 -4.27 -30.38 53.69
N LYS A 6 -2.95 -30.56 53.76
CA LYS A 6 -1.97 -29.79 52.97
C LYS A 6 -2.00 -30.31 51.54
N GLU A 7 -2.57 -29.52 50.61
CA GLU A 7 -2.33 -29.69 49.20
C GLU A 7 -0.85 -29.38 48.88
N LYS A 8 -0.17 -30.39 48.37
CA LYS A 8 1.17 -30.25 47.81
C LYS A 8 1.06 -29.63 46.43
N GLU A 9 1.35 -28.35 46.32
CA GLU A 9 1.69 -27.71 45.02
C GLU A 9 2.95 -28.39 44.48
N THR A 10 2.80 -29.23 43.46
CA THR A 10 3.87 -29.75 42.64
C THR A 10 4.35 -28.62 41.72
N LYS A 11 5.40 -27.90 42.14
CA LYS A 11 6.17 -27.03 41.23
C LYS A 11 6.68 -27.89 40.07
N LYS A 12 6.15 -27.69 38.85
CA LYS A 12 6.78 -28.14 37.60
C LYS A 12 8.16 -27.53 37.57
N LYS A 13 9.21 -28.35 37.73
CA LYS A 13 10.57 -27.95 37.40
C LYS A 13 10.61 -27.70 35.90
N ASP A 14 10.81 -26.45 35.48
CA ASP A 14 11.23 -26.08 34.13
C ASP A 14 12.64 -26.65 33.92
N THR A 15 12.73 -27.88 33.42
CA THR A 15 13.98 -28.51 33.03
C THR A 15 14.22 -28.20 31.53
N TYR A 16 14.78 -27.05 31.23
CA TYR A 16 15.42 -26.79 29.91
C TYR A 16 16.71 -27.60 29.88
N GLY A 17 16.64 -28.81 29.36
CA GLY A 17 17.79 -29.72 29.19
C GLY A 17 18.00 -30.09 27.74
N ALA A 18 19.02 -30.90 27.46
CA ALA A 18 19.35 -31.36 26.10
C ALA A 18 18.17 -32.00 25.36
N ASP A 19 17.32 -32.71 26.11
CA ASP A 19 16.11 -33.36 25.58
C ASP A 19 15.03 -32.37 25.10
N ALA A 20 15.11 -31.11 25.50
CA ALA A 20 14.20 -30.05 25.02
C ALA A 20 14.64 -29.47 23.65
N ILE A 21 15.85 -29.80 23.18
CA ILE A 21 16.38 -29.34 21.90
C ILE A 21 15.89 -30.32 20.82
N GLN A 22 14.99 -29.83 19.94
CA GLN A 22 14.52 -30.59 18.79
C GLN A 22 15.38 -30.30 17.55
N VAL A 23 15.90 -31.32 16.92
CA VAL A 23 16.54 -31.26 15.60
C VAL A 23 15.51 -31.66 14.56
N LEU A 24 15.25 -30.77 13.61
CA LEU A 24 14.31 -31.00 12.50
C LEU A 24 15.10 -31.39 11.24
N GLU A 25 14.70 -32.44 10.57
CA GLU A 25 15.36 -32.94 9.36
C GLU A 25 14.51 -32.71 8.11
N GLY A 26 15.17 -32.65 6.94
CA GLY A 26 14.55 -32.54 5.63
C GLY A 26 13.69 -31.27 5.48
N LEU A 27 12.42 -31.39 5.15
CA LEU A 27 11.46 -30.29 4.93
C LEU A 27 10.57 -29.99 6.13
N GLU A 28 10.74 -30.67 7.27
CA GLU A 28 9.97 -30.40 8.50
C GLU A 28 10.15 -28.96 9.04
N PRO A 29 11.37 -28.36 9.00
CA PRO A 29 11.55 -26.97 9.41
C PRO A 29 10.65 -26.00 8.66
N VAL A 30 10.45 -26.24 7.36
CA VAL A 30 9.61 -25.40 6.47
C VAL A 30 8.15 -25.46 6.95
N ARG A 31 7.63 -26.63 7.23
CA ARG A 31 6.24 -26.81 7.69
C ARG A 31 6.01 -26.26 9.09
N LYS A 32 7.00 -26.38 9.99
CA LYS A 32 6.91 -25.86 11.38
C LYS A 32 7.05 -24.33 11.46
N ARG A 33 7.83 -23.73 10.57
CA ARG A 33 8.12 -22.28 10.56
C ARG A 33 8.05 -21.71 9.14
N PRO A 34 6.89 -21.78 8.48
CA PRO A 34 6.75 -21.34 7.08
C PRO A 34 7.12 -19.87 6.90
N GLY A 35 6.83 -19.00 7.88
CA GLY A 35 7.17 -17.58 7.84
C GLY A 35 8.66 -17.29 7.65
N MET A 36 9.57 -18.19 8.02
CA MET A 36 11.02 -18.03 7.76
C MET A 36 11.37 -18.14 6.26
N TYR A 37 10.52 -18.80 5.46
CA TYR A 37 10.78 -19.08 4.05
C TYR A 37 9.91 -18.26 3.10
N ILE A 38 8.66 -17.98 3.49
CA ILE A 38 7.69 -17.24 2.66
C ILE A 38 7.18 -15.95 3.31
N GLY A 39 7.80 -15.51 4.42
CA GLY A 39 7.47 -14.28 5.13
C GLY A 39 6.25 -14.38 6.05
N THR A 40 5.13 -14.88 5.56
CA THR A 40 3.85 -15.01 6.31
C THR A 40 3.03 -16.18 5.78
N THR A 41 2.07 -16.66 6.56
CA THR A 41 1.04 -17.62 6.11
C THR A 41 -0.27 -16.94 5.69
N GLY A 42 -0.32 -15.61 5.72
CA GLY A 42 -1.42 -14.81 5.18
C GLY A 42 -1.42 -14.74 3.65
N PRO A 43 -2.26 -13.87 3.07
CA PRO A 43 -2.42 -13.75 1.60
C PRO A 43 -1.11 -13.53 0.84
N ASP A 44 -0.16 -12.78 1.42
CA ASP A 44 1.13 -12.50 0.77
C ASP A 44 1.97 -13.76 0.62
N GLY A 45 2.15 -14.53 1.69
CA GLY A 45 2.91 -15.79 1.63
C GLY A 45 2.20 -16.85 0.81
N PHE A 46 0.85 -16.86 0.80
CA PHE A 46 0.06 -17.76 -0.02
C PHE A 46 0.32 -17.53 -1.52
N HIS A 47 0.29 -16.26 -1.97
CA HIS A 47 0.61 -15.90 -3.36
C HIS A 47 2.09 -16.06 -3.69
N HIS A 48 2.98 -15.94 -2.70
CA HIS A 48 4.42 -16.11 -2.89
C HIS A 48 4.80 -17.51 -3.40
N LEU A 49 3.98 -18.53 -3.11
CA LEU A 49 4.19 -19.89 -3.66
C LEU A 49 4.19 -19.89 -5.20
N ILE A 50 3.31 -19.10 -5.83
CA ILE A 50 3.29 -18.95 -7.30
C ILE A 50 4.58 -18.29 -7.77
N THR A 51 5.01 -17.24 -7.07
CA THR A 51 6.23 -16.49 -7.42
C THR A 51 7.47 -17.38 -7.37
N GLU A 52 7.62 -18.23 -6.37
CA GLU A 52 8.78 -19.13 -6.22
C GLU A 52 8.89 -20.15 -7.38
N ILE A 53 7.76 -20.69 -7.84
CA ILE A 53 7.79 -21.59 -9.01
C ILE A 53 8.02 -20.81 -10.30
N PHE A 54 7.33 -19.68 -10.48
CA PHE A 54 7.50 -18.80 -11.64
C PHE A 54 8.94 -18.28 -11.76
N ASP A 55 9.57 -17.93 -10.66
CA ASP A 55 10.95 -17.43 -10.63
C ASP A 55 11.95 -18.45 -11.18
N ASN A 56 11.70 -19.75 -11.01
CA ASN A 56 12.54 -20.78 -11.61
C ASN A 56 12.42 -20.79 -13.14
N SER A 57 11.22 -20.67 -13.67
CA SER A 57 10.94 -20.57 -15.11
C SER A 57 11.52 -19.26 -15.70
N ARG A 58 11.40 -18.14 -14.96
CA ARG A 58 12.02 -16.86 -15.35
C ARG A 58 13.54 -16.94 -15.39
N ASP A 59 14.17 -17.65 -14.46
CA ASP A 59 15.62 -17.83 -14.47
C ASP A 59 16.09 -18.63 -15.72
N GLU A 60 15.30 -19.58 -16.24
CA GLU A 60 15.54 -20.21 -17.55
C GLU A 60 15.46 -19.17 -18.68
N ALA A 61 14.45 -18.26 -18.63
CA ALA A 61 14.32 -17.21 -19.63
C ALA A 61 15.47 -16.18 -19.56
N MET A 62 15.93 -15.81 -18.37
CA MET A 62 17.12 -14.97 -18.18
C MET A 62 18.39 -15.65 -18.71
N GLY A 63 18.45 -16.97 -18.67
CA GLY A 63 19.53 -17.76 -19.27
C GLY A 63 19.43 -17.89 -20.81
N GLY A 64 18.35 -17.41 -21.42
CA GLY A 64 18.08 -17.50 -22.85
C GLY A 64 17.55 -18.88 -23.30
N PHE A 65 17.07 -19.70 -22.39
CA PHE A 65 16.59 -21.06 -22.65
C PHE A 65 15.06 -21.19 -22.68
N CYS A 66 14.33 -20.15 -22.31
CA CYS A 66 12.88 -20.12 -22.24
C CYS A 66 12.36 -18.80 -22.85
N ASP A 67 11.33 -18.86 -23.66
CA ASP A 67 10.66 -17.69 -24.25
C ASP A 67 9.15 -17.65 -23.99
N HIS A 68 8.58 -18.71 -23.37
CA HIS A 68 7.17 -18.76 -23.01
C HIS A 68 6.96 -19.42 -21.64
N ILE A 69 6.29 -18.69 -20.76
CA ILE A 69 5.83 -19.18 -19.46
C ILE A 69 4.32 -19.04 -19.38
N GLU A 70 3.65 -20.08 -18.93
CA GLU A 70 2.21 -20.07 -18.65
C GLU A 70 1.94 -20.30 -17.17
N VAL A 71 1.06 -19.48 -16.57
CA VAL A 71 0.56 -19.62 -15.21
C VAL A 71 -0.95 -19.83 -15.25
N ALA A 72 -1.42 -21.02 -14.96
CA ALA A 72 -2.83 -21.36 -14.97
C ALA A 72 -3.36 -21.59 -13.55
N PHE A 73 -4.43 -20.89 -13.23
CA PHE A 73 -5.25 -21.11 -12.05
C PHE A 73 -6.30 -22.15 -12.40
N LEU A 74 -6.29 -23.25 -11.70
CA LEU A 74 -7.15 -24.40 -11.98
C LEU A 74 -8.14 -24.61 -10.82
N PRO A 75 -9.23 -25.40 -11.01
CA PRO A 75 -10.17 -25.69 -9.94
C PRO A 75 -9.49 -26.25 -8.68
N ASP A 76 -10.13 -26.11 -7.53
CA ASP A 76 -9.68 -26.57 -6.21
C ASP A 76 -8.33 -25.95 -5.77
N ASN A 77 -8.11 -24.66 -6.08
CA ASN A 77 -6.88 -23.93 -5.75
C ASN A 77 -5.60 -24.60 -6.29
N HIS A 78 -5.66 -25.32 -7.40
CA HIS A 78 -4.46 -25.77 -8.06
C HIS A 78 -3.86 -24.66 -8.91
N ILE A 79 -2.55 -24.51 -8.83
CA ILE A 79 -1.77 -23.63 -9.72
C ILE A 79 -0.87 -24.49 -10.56
N ARG A 80 -0.81 -24.17 -11.85
CA ARG A 80 0.07 -24.83 -12.82
C ARG A 80 0.96 -23.80 -13.48
N VAL A 81 2.26 -23.99 -13.38
CA VAL A 81 3.27 -23.17 -14.07
C VAL A 81 3.99 -24.05 -15.08
N THR A 82 4.01 -23.61 -16.32
CA THR A 82 4.65 -24.30 -17.44
C THR A 82 5.67 -23.39 -18.09
N ASP A 83 6.85 -23.88 -18.35
CA ASP A 83 7.89 -23.21 -19.15
C ASP A 83 8.43 -24.13 -20.25
N ASN A 84 8.92 -23.51 -21.31
CA ASN A 84 9.62 -24.22 -22.40
C ASN A 84 11.15 -24.10 -22.22
N GLY A 85 11.65 -24.14 -21.01
CA GLY A 85 13.07 -24.16 -20.70
C GLY A 85 13.75 -25.50 -21.00
N ARG A 86 14.95 -25.71 -20.46
CA ARG A 86 15.75 -26.95 -20.67
C ARG A 86 15.16 -28.19 -19.99
N GLY A 87 14.19 -28.00 -19.08
CA GLY A 87 13.68 -29.08 -18.23
C GLY A 87 14.64 -29.48 -17.12
N ILE A 88 14.10 -29.71 -15.92
CA ILE A 88 14.88 -30.17 -14.76
C ILE A 88 15.55 -31.51 -15.09
N PRO A 89 16.85 -31.73 -14.75
CA PRO A 89 17.49 -33.04 -14.99
C PRO A 89 16.77 -34.16 -14.22
N VAL A 90 16.56 -35.30 -14.88
CA VAL A 90 15.90 -36.49 -14.32
C VAL A 90 16.89 -37.61 -14.00
N ASP A 91 18.16 -37.44 -14.38
CA ASP A 91 19.23 -38.39 -14.11
C ASP A 91 19.50 -38.54 -12.61
N ILE A 92 20.13 -39.68 -12.26
CA ILE A 92 20.52 -39.97 -10.89
C ILE A 92 21.65 -39.02 -10.42
N HIS A 93 21.37 -38.22 -9.39
CA HIS A 93 22.33 -37.32 -8.80
C HIS A 93 23.40 -38.12 -8.02
N LYS A 94 24.67 -37.85 -8.29
CA LYS A 94 25.82 -38.65 -7.77
C LYS A 94 25.88 -38.71 -6.24
N ALA A 95 25.57 -37.60 -5.56
CA ALA A 95 25.65 -37.51 -4.10
C ALA A 95 24.42 -38.07 -3.39
N THR A 96 23.20 -37.74 -3.88
CA THR A 96 21.93 -38.12 -3.19
C THR A 96 21.45 -39.50 -3.58
N LYS A 97 21.97 -40.10 -4.71
CA LYS A 97 21.57 -41.41 -5.24
C LYS A 97 20.10 -41.53 -5.65
N VAL A 98 19.40 -40.40 -5.74
CA VAL A 98 18.05 -40.26 -6.31
C VAL A 98 18.11 -39.37 -7.54
N SER A 99 16.99 -39.18 -8.26
CA SER A 99 16.97 -38.27 -9.41
C SER A 99 17.29 -36.83 -9.00
N ALA A 100 17.86 -36.05 -9.92
CA ALA A 100 18.09 -34.63 -9.68
C ALA A 100 16.77 -33.89 -9.41
N LEU A 101 15.69 -34.26 -10.12
CA LEU A 101 14.33 -33.74 -9.83
C LEU A 101 13.90 -34.00 -8.39
N GLU A 102 14.03 -35.25 -7.90
CA GLU A 102 13.70 -35.60 -6.51
C GLU A 102 14.56 -34.79 -5.53
N THR A 103 15.86 -34.67 -5.82
CA THR A 103 16.78 -33.91 -4.97
C THR A 103 16.35 -32.44 -4.83
N ILE A 104 16.01 -31.76 -5.94
CA ILE A 104 15.58 -30.37 -5.94
C ILE A 104 14.25 -30.20 -5.19
N MET A 105 13.33 -31.13 -5.33
CA MET A 105 11.99 -31.02 -4.71
C MET A 105 11.98 -31.41 -3.24
N THR A 106 12.94 -32.18 -2.73
CA THR A 106 12.90 -32.73 -1.36
C THR A 106 14.05 -32.31 -0.46
N THR A 107 15.03 -31.59 -0.99
CA THR A 107 16.21 -31.16 -0.24
C THR A 107 16.35 -29.65 -0.26
N LEU A 108 16.50 -29.04 0.91
CA LEU A 108 16.83 -27.60 1.02
C LEU A 108 18.26 -27.37 0.54
N HIS A 109 18.50 -26.19 -0.03
CA HIS A 109 19.82 -25.79 -0.55
C HIS A 109 20.36 -26.74 -1.63
N ALA A 110 19.46 -27.28 -2.46
CA ALA A 110 19.80 -28.08 -3.61
C ALA A 110 19.36 -27.35 -4.91
N GLY A 111 20.27 -27.25 -5.89
CA GLY A 111 19.96 -26.61 -7.17
C GLY A 111 21.21 -26.33 -8.00
N GLY A 112 21.00 -26.09 -9.31
CA GLY A 112 22.07 -25.79 -10.28
C GLY A 112 22.58 -24.34 -10.25
N LYS A 113 22.14 -23.53 -9.29
CA LYS A 113 22.44 -22.09 -9.20
C LYS A 113 23.59 -21.77 -8.20
N PHE A 114 24.19 -22.79 -7.56
CA PHE A 114 25.30 -22.66 -6.61
C PHE A 114 26.68 -22.75 -7.29
N GLY A 115 27.03 -21.80 -8.17
CA GLY A 115 28.39 -21.69 -8.69
C GLY A 115 28.76 -22.57 -9.89
N GLY A 116 27.77 -22.98 -10.69
CA GLY A 116 28.01 -23.68 -11.97
C GLY A 116 27.91 -22.74 -13.18
N GLU A 117 28.46 -23.18 -14.34
CA GLU A 117 28.32 -22.44 -15.60
C GLU A 117 26.87 -22.40 -16.13
N GLY A 118 25.92 -23.04 -15.43
CA GLY A 118 24.53 -23.22 -15.89
C GLY A 118 23.68 -21.95 -15.86
N TYR A 119 23.96 -21.02 -14.95
CA TYR A 119 23.24 -19.74 -14.81
C TYR A 119 24.23 -18.63 -14.48
N LYS A 120 24.44 -17.69 -15.40
CA LYS A 120 25.28 -16.51 -15.16
C LYS A 120 24.62 -15.51 -14.22
N VAL A 121 23.30 -15.42 -14.30
CA VAL A 121 22.46 -14.55 -13.46
C VAL A 121 21.22 -15.34 -13.07
N SER A 122 20.84 -15.29 -11.80
CA SER A 122 19.60 -15.89 -11.32
C SER A 122 19.00 -15.07 -10.18
N GLY A 123 17.68 -15.09 -10.06
CA GLY A 123 16.97 -14.53 -8.91
C GLY A 123 16.90 -15.49 -7.72
N GLY A 124 16.93 -16.79 -8.00
CA GLY A 124 16.91 -17.86 -7.00
C GLY A 124 18.29 -18.14 -6.44
N LEU A 125 18.60 -17.62 -5.22
CA LEU A 125 19.94 -17.69 -4.61
C LEU A 125 20.11 -18.85 -3.63
N HIS A 126 19.03 -19.27 -2.99
CA HIS A 126 19.09 -20.15 -1.83
C HIS A 126 18.83 -21.62 -2.16
N GLY A 127 18.35 -21.94 -3.37
CA GLY A 127 18.01 -23.31 -3.78
C GLY A 127 16.93 -23.94 -2.89
N VAL A 128 15.94 -23.13 -2.46
CA VAL A 128 14.88 -23.61 -1.56
C VAL A 128 13.47 -23.43 -2.13
N GLY A 129 13.24 -22.57 -3.11
CA GLY A 129 11.89 -22.21 -3.58
C GLY A 129 11.01 -23.39 -3.92
N ALA A 130 11.46 -24.28 -4.81
CA ALA A 130 10.67 -25.44 -5.24
C ALA A 130 10.42 -26.42 -4.09
N SER A 131 11.41 -26.69 -3.24
CA SER A 131 11.26 -27.58 -2.08
C SER A 131 10.35 -26.96 -0.99
N VAL A 132 10.37 -25.64 -0.82
CA VAL A 132 9.46 -24.92 0.08
C VAL A 132 8.02 -25.02 -0.41
N VAL A 133 7.75 -24.76 -1.69
CA VAL A 133 6.40 -24.93 -2.28
C VAL A 133 5.93 -26.37 -2.11
N ASN A 134 6.78 -27.36 -2.39
CA ASN A 134 6.45 -28.77 -2.19
C ASN A 134 6.12 -29.07 -0.71
N ALA A 135 6.92 -28.57 0.23
CA ALA A 135 6.67 -28.78 1.67
C ALA A 135 5.35 -28.17 2.15
N LEU A 136 4.95 -27.01 1.59
CA LEU A 136 3.77 -26.25 1.99
C LEU A 136 2.52 -26.60 1.15
N SER A 137 2.61 -27.61 0.30
CA SER A 137 1.50 -28.07 -0.57
C SER A 137 1.00 -29.45 -0.17
N SER A 138 -0.32 -29.62 -0.16
CA SER A 138 -0.99 -30.93 0.02
C SER A 138 -0.75 -31.85 -1.17
N TYR A 139 -0.60 -31.26 -2.35
CA TYR A 139 -0.30 -31.91 -3.61
C TYR A 139 0.73 -31.11 -4.40
N THR A 140 1.71 -31.82 -4.97
CA THR A 140 2.64 -31.28 -5.95
C THR A 140 2.92 -32.35 -7.02
N GLN A 141 2.85 -31.97 -8.29
CA GLN A 141 3.22 -32.80 -9.43
C GLN A 141 4.21 -32.03 -10.28
N VAL A 142 5.27 -32.67 -10.67
CA VAL A 142 6.25 -32.11 -11.61
C VAL A 142 6.34 -33.03 -12.82
N GLN A 143 6.10 -32.44 -14.00
CA GLN A 143 6.37 -33.06 -15.27
C GLN A 143 7.58 -32.40 -15.91
N VAL A 144 8.49 -33.20 -16.46
CA VAL A 144 9.66 -32.73 -17.17
C VAL A 144 9.63 -33.28 -18.58
N HIS A 145 9.61 -32.38 -19.55
CA HIS A 145 9.68 -32.70 -20.97
C HIS A 145 11.14 -32.55 -21.43
N LYS A 146 11.83 -33.65 -21.64
CA LYS A 146 13.27 -33.64 -21.94
C LYS A 146 13.68 -34.84 -22.76
N GLU A 147 14.56 -34.61 -23.75
CA GLU A 147 15.14 -35.67 -24.59
C GLU A 147 14.10 -36.61 -25.21
N GLY A 148 12.97 -36.03 -25.67
CA GLY A 148 11.88 -36.78 -26.30
C GLY A 148 11.03 -37.60 -25.32
N GLY A 149 11.20 -37.46 -24.01
CA GLY A 149 10.44 -38.14 -22.96
C GLY A 149 9.68 -37.20 -22.06
N ILE A 150 8.54 -37.66 -21.57
CA ILE A 150 7.79 -37.02 -20.48
C ILE A 150 8.06 -37.83 -19.23
N TYR A 151 8.63 -37.15 -18.22
CA TYR A 151 8.93 -37.75 -16.91
C TYR A 151 8.06 -37.06 -15.85
N MET A 152 7.51 -37.82 -14.92
CA MET A 152 6.63 -37.30 -13.89
C MET A 152 7.00 -37.82 -12.50
N GLN A 153 6.85 -36.95 -11.49
CA GLN A 153 6.94 -37.31 -10.09
C GLN A 153 5.91 -36.54 -9.28
N GLU A 154 5.29 -37.19 -8.32
CA GLU A 154 4.29 -36.60 -7.43
C GLU A 154 4.77 -36.59 -5.97
N TYR A 155 4.29 -35.59 -5.27
CA TYR A 155 4.61 -35.36 -3.87
C TYR A 155 3.36 -34.96 -3.08
N SER A 156 3.43 -35.10 -1.78
CA SER A 156 2.46 -34.58 -0.83
C SER A 156 3.20 -34.11 0.42
N ARG A 157 3.00 -32.84 0.79
CA ARG A 157 3.60 -32.27 1.99
C ARG A 157 5.11 -32.48 2.09
N GLY A 158 5.81 -32.28 0.97
CA GLY A 158 7.26 -32.47 0.85
C GLY A 158 7.74 -33.90 0.70
N LYS A 159 6.86 -34.90 0.77
CA LYS A 159 7.23 -36.33 0.65
C LYS A 159 6.86 -36.86 -0.72
N LYS A 160 7.78 -37.57 -1.36
CA LYS A 160 7.50 -38.25 -2.64
C LYS A 160 6.44 -39.33 -2.48
N LYS A 161 5.54 -39.48 -3.43
CA LYS A 161 4.61 -40.60 -3.53
C LYS A 161 5.23 -41.79 -4.19
N ALA A 162 6.05 -41.56 -5.25
CA ALA A 162 6.78 -42.58 -5.99
C ALA A 162 8.07 -41.99 -6.57
N SER A 163 8.96 -42.83 -7.09
CA SER A 163 10.12 -42.37 -7.86
C SER A 163 9.69 -41.81 -9.21
N VAL A 164 10.55 -40.98 -9.82
CA VAL A 164 10.30 -40.43 -11.16
C VAL A 164 10.04 -41.56 -12.18
N LYS A 165 9.02 -41.36 -13.03
CA LYS A 165 8.62 -42.33 -14.05
C LYS A 165 8.53 -41.64 -15.40
N LYS A 166 8.95 -42.32 -16.46
CA LYS A 166 8.65 -41.92 -17.84
C LYS A 166 7.20 -42.33 -18.15
N ILE A 167 6.37 -41.35 -18.47
CA ILE A 167 4.92 -41.55 -18.72
C ILE A 167 4.56 -41.42 -20.19
N GLY A 168 5.43 -40.82 -21.02
CA GLY A 168 5.13 -40.60 -22.43
C GLY A 168 6.34 -40.16 -23.25
N SER A 169 6.05 -39.76 -24.48
CA SER A 169 7.01 -39.16 -25.41
C SER A 169 6.49 -37.79 -25.87
N THR A 170 7.38 -36.85 -26.11
CA THR A 170 7.02 -35.47 -26.48
C THR A 170 8.02 -34.90 -27.48
N LYS A 171 7.59 -33.86 -28.21
CA LYS A 171 8.48 -32.98 -28.97
C LYS A 171 8.79 -31.68 -28.21
N GLU A 172 8.00 -31.42 -27.17
CA GLU A 172 8.17 -30.25 -26.31
C GLU A 172 9.34 -30.46 -25.36
N HIS A 173 9.88 -29.36 -24.87
CA HIS A 173 10.88 -29.33 -23.80
C HIS A 173 10.48 -28.34 -22.73
N GLY A 174 10.85 -28.58 -21.46
CA GLY A 174 10.56 -27.67 -20.38
C GLY A 174 10.09 -28.37 -19.11
N THR A 175 9.55 -27.57 -18.21
CA THR A 175 9.06 -28.05 -16.91
C THR A 175 7.63 -27.58 -16.66
N VAL A 176 6.83 -28.50 -16.13
CA VAL A 176 5.46 -28.19 -15.67
C VAL A 176 5.38 -28.55 -14.20
N VAL A 177 5.03 -27.56 -13.38
CA VAL A 177 4.81 -27.73 -11.94
C VAL A 177 3.37 -27.42 -11.61
N THR A 178 2.64 -28.40 -11.09
CA THR A 178 1.28 -28.21 -10.57
C THR A 178 1.29 -28.42 -9.07
N PHE A 179 0.72 -27.48 -8.29
CA PHE A 179 0.66 -27.60 -6.85
C PHE A 179 -0.67 -27.11 -6.29
N GLN A 180 -1.01 -27.61 -5.11
CA GLN A 180 -2.16 -27.17 -4.32
C GLN A 180 -1.65 -26.87 -2.90
N PRO A 181 -1.80 -25.62 -2.40
CA PRO A 181 -1.39 -25.27 -1.05
C PRO A 181 -2.08 -26.12 0.02
N ASP A 182 -1.40 -26.34 1.15
CA ASP A 182 -1.94 -27.14 2.24
C ASP A 182 -2.82 -26.30 3.16
N GLU A 183 -4.12 -26.57 3.21
CA GLU A 183 -5.08 -25.88 4.08
C GLU A 183 -4.74 -25.99 5.58
N GLU A 184 -3.97 -27.00 6.00
CA GLU A 184 -3.51 -27.10 7.40
C GLU A 184 -2.56 -25.97 7.79
N ILE A 185 -1.87 -25.37 6.80
CA ILE A 185 -0.90 -24.28 7.00
C ILE A 185 -1.53 -22.91 6.71
N PHE A 186 -2.29 -22.81 5.62
CA PHE A 186 -2.81 -21.54 5.11
C PHE A 186 -4.28 -21.28 5.50
N GLY A 187 -5.00 -22.28 6.02
CA GLY A 187 -6.45 -22.20 6.18
C GLY A 187 -7.15 -22.15 4.81
N LYS A 188 -8.40 -21.72 4.80
CA LYS A 188 -9.18 -21.54 3.58
C LYS A 188 -8.88 -20.18 2.97
N GLN A 189 -7.99 -20.14 2.00
CA GLN A 189 -7.65 -18.96 1.20
C GLN A 189 -7.83 -19.28 -0.28
N ASN A 190 -8.13 -18.26 -1.08
CA ASN A 190 -8.17 -18.36 -2.54
C ASN A 190 -7.11 -17.44 -3.14
N PHE A 191 -6.60 -17.83 -4.30
CA PHE A 191 -5.68 -17.00 -5.05
C PHE A 191 -6.40 -15.80 -5.70
N ASP A 192 -5.76 -14.63 -5.70
CA ASP A 192 -6.20 -13.44 -6.40
C ASP A 192 -5.53 -13.38 -7.78
N PHE A 193 -6.33 -13.63 -8.82
CA PHE A 193 -5.89 -13.57 -10.20
C PHE A 193 -5.33 -12.20 -10.59
N SER A 194 -6.02 -11.11 -10.19
CA SER A 194 -5.62 -9.75 -10.57
C SER A 194 -4.25 -9.37 -10.02
N ARG A 195 -3.95 -9.79 -8.81
CA ARG A 195 -2.65 -9.60 -8.16
C ARG A 195 -1.53 -10.29 -8.95
N ILE A 196 -1.72 -11.54 -9.34
CA ILE A 196 -0.74 -12.30 -10.10
C ILE A 196 -0.58 -11.74 -11.53
N VAL A 197 -1.67 -11.36 -12.18
CA VAL A 197 -1.64 -10.69 -13.49
C VAL A 197 -0.77 -9.43 -13.45
N GLY A 198 -0.91 -8.59 -12.40
CA GLY A 198 -0.08 -7.41 -12.21
C GLY A 198 1.40 -7.73 -12.09
N HIS A 199 1.74 -8.75 -11.30
CA HIS A 199 3.11 -9.22 -11.13
C HIS A 199 3.70 -9.81 -12.43
N MET A 200 2.96 -10.67 -13.11
CA MET A 200 3.40 -11.29 -14.37
C MET A 200 3.62 -10.25 -15.48
N ARG A 201 2.74 -9.25 -15.57
CA ARG A 201 2.94 -8.11 -16.49
C ARG A 201 4.27 -7.41 -16.22
N GLN A 202 4.57 -7.13 -14.95
CA GLN A 202 5.83 -6.49 -14.57
C GLN A 202 7.04 -7.35 -14.96
N GLN A 203 6.98 -8.66 -14.73
CA GLN A 203 8.05 -9.60 -15.09
C GLN A 203 8.27 -9.66 -16.61
N ALA A 204 7.21 -9.60 -17.42
CA ALA A 204 7.31 -9.56 -18.88
C ALA A 204 8.06 -8.32 -19.40
N TYR A 205 7.98 -7.17 -18.70
CA TYR A 205 8.79 -6.00 -19.03
C TYR A 205 10.27 -6.16 -18.67
N LEU A 206 10.58 -6.95 -17.61
CA LEU A 206 11.95 -7.11 -17.12
C LEU A 206 12.76 -8.13 -17.93
N VAL A 207 12.09 -9.01 -18.66
CA VAL A 207 12.74 -10.01 -19.55
C VAL A 207 12.24 -9.79 -20.98
N LYS A 208 13.01 -9.07 -21.77
CA LYS A 208 12.67 -8.76 -23.16
C LYS A 208 12.44 -10.03 -23.97
N GLY A 209 11.37 -10.05 -24.75
CA GLY A 209 11.04 -11.19 -25.60
C GLY A 209 10.44 -12.40 -24.89
N LEU A 210 10.24 -12.34 -23.57
CA LEU A 210 9.54 -13.36 -22.82
C LEU A 210 8.02 -13.18 -22.97
N ARG A 211 7.33 -14.23 -23.40
CA ARG A 211 5.86 -14.32 -23.40
C ARG A 211 5.41 -14.92 -22.08
N ILE A 212 4.50 -14.25 -21.40
CA ILE A 212 3.87 -14.76 -20.16
C ILE A 212 2.36 -14.80 -20.37
N THR A 213 1.78 -15.99 -20.28
CA THR A 213 0.32 -16.19 -20.36
C THR A 213 -0.22 -16.54 -18.98
N VAL A 214 -1.29 -15.85 -18.54
CA VAL A 214 -1.97 -16.11 -17.27
C VAL A 214 -3.42 -16.46 -17.54
N ILE A 215 -3.89 -17.59 -17.01
CA ILE A 215 -5.22 -18.16 -17.30
C ILE A 215 -5.98 -18.34 -16.00
N ASP A 216 -7.24 -17.87 -15.95
CA ASP A 216 -8.15 -18.10 -14.83
C ASP A 216 -9.19 -19.17 -15.17
N ALA A 217 -8.89 -20.40 -14.85
CA ALA A 217 -9.81 -21.53 -14.95
C ALA A 217 -10.28 -22.02 -13.56
N MET A 218 -10.16 -21.21 -12.50
CA MET A 218 -10.58 -21.61 -11.13
C MET A 218 -12.03 -22.08 -11.06
N ASN A 219 -12.90 -21.44 -11.82
CA ASN A 219 -14.33 -21.74 -11.84
C ASN A 219 -14.78 -22.59 -13.04
N TYR A 220 -13.83 -23.15 -13.79
CA TYR A 220 -14.14 -23.97 -14.95
C TYR A 220 -14.64 -25.35 -14.50
N THR A 221 -15.85 -25.72 -14.96
CA THR A 221 -16.52 -26.97 -14.57
C THR A 221 -16.28 -28.14 -15.53
N GLY A 222 -15.65 -27.87 -16.69
CA GLY A 222 -15.30 -28.90 -17.66
C GLY A 222 -14.09 -29.73 -17.23
N LYS A 223 -13.87 -30.85 -17.93
CA LYS A 223 -12.66 -31.67 -17.70
C LYS A 223 -11.45 -30.96 -18.30
N ILE A 224 -10.41 -30.75 -17.51
CA ILE A 224 -9.10 -30.27 -17.97
C ILE A 224 -8.15 -31.47 -17.98
N ASP A 225 -7.67 -31.87 -19.16
CA ASP A 225 -6.64 -32.88 -19.27
C ASP A 225 -5.27 -32.27 -18.93
N ARG A 226 -4.82 -32.51 -17.69
CA ARG A 226 -3.59 -31.90 -17.14
C ARG A 226 -2.34 -32.72 -17.50
N GLU A 227 -2.50 -34.00 -17.78
CA GLU A 227 -1.37 -34.93 -17.95
C GLU A 227 -0.85 -34.93 -19.37
N ASP A 228 -1.75 -34.85 -20.35
CA ASP A 228 -1.40 -34.93 -21.78
C ASP A 228 -1.24 -33.54 -22.43
N THR A 229 -1.58 -32.44 -21.70
CA THR A 229 -1.50 -31.08 -22.25
C THR A 229 -0.27 -30.35 -21.72
N PHE A 230 0.54 -29.77 -22.62
CA PHE A 230 1.72 -28.99 -22.24
C PHE A 230 1.31 -27.56 -21.82
N TYR A 231 0.58 -26.82 -22.66
CA TYR A 231 -0.01 -25.51 -22.30
C TYR A 231 -1.52 -25.62 -22.20
N ILE A 232 -2.09 -25.12 -21.12
CA ILE A 232 -3.55 -25.06 -20.94
C ILE A 232 -4.21 -24.15 -21.98
N SER A 233 -3.50 -23.12 -22.45
CA SER A 233 -3.96 -22.23 -23.53
C SER A 233 -4.27 -22.99 -24.83
N ASP A 234 -3.61 -24.10 -25.09
CA ASP A 234 -3.81 -24.91 -26.32
C ASP A 234 -5.18 -25.61 -26.31
N LEU A 235 -5.80 -25.76 -25.15
CA LEU A 235 -7.14 -26.35 -25.02
C LEU A 235 -8.26 -25.41 -25.49
N GLY A 236 -7.97 -24.13 -25.73
CA GLY A 236 -8.95 -23.14 -26.16
C GLY A 236 -10.14 -22.97 -25.20
N LEU A 237 -9.89 -23.06 -23.89
CA LEU A 237 -10.95 -22.92 -22.88
C LEU A 237 -11.55 -21.51 -22.93
N GLU A 238 -12.88 -21.40 -22.81
CA GLU A 238 -13.59 -20.13 -22.68
C GLU A 238 -13.50 -19.61 -21.24
N VAL A 239 -12.29 -19.15 -20.86
CA VAL A 239 -11.96 -18.62 -19.53
C VAL A 239 -11.16 -17.32 -19.64
N PRO A 240 -11.16 -16.45 -18.63
CA PRO A 240 -10.34 -15.24 -18.63
C PRO A 240 -8.86 -15.58 -18.79
N SER A 241 -8.19 -14.94 -19.75
CA SER A 241 -6.76 -15.09 -19.96
C SER A 241 -6.12 -13.77 -20.36
N GLN A 242 -4.84 -13.60 -20.02
CA GLN A 242 -4.05 -12.43 -20.41
C GLN A 242 -2.64 -12.91 -20.82
N THR A 243 -2.17 -12.41 -21.95
CA THR A 243 -0.82 -12.68 -22.43
C THR A 243 -0.03 -11.38 -22.53
N PHE A 244 1.19 -11.40 -22.01
CA PHE A 244 2.12 -10.27 -21.98
C PHE A 244 3.37 -10.60 -22.79
N TYR A 245 3.79 -9.65 -23.65
CA TYR A 245 5.00 -9.74 -24.44
C TYR A 245 5.48 -8.32 -24.77
N PHE A 246 6.68 -7.94 -24.33
CA PHE A 246 7.19 -6.59 -24.48
C PHE A 246 8.63 -6.59 -24.99
N GLU A 247 8.82 -6.28 -26.26
CA GLU A 247 10.14 -6.17 -26.88
C GLU A 247 10.93 -4.94 -26.35
N GLY A 248 10.23 -3.87 -26.02
CA GLY A 248 10.84 -2.62 -25.56
C GLY A 248 11.29 -2.63 -24.09
N GLY A 249 11.07 -3.72 -23.34
CA GLY A 249 11.57 -3.90 -21.98
C GLY A 249 11.24 -2.72 -21.03
N LEU A 250 12.27 -2.21 -20.33
CA LEU A 250 12.09 -1.11 -19.36
C LEU A 250 11.63 0.21 -19.99
N LEU A 251 11.98 0.47 -21.25
CA LEU A 251 11.48 1.63 -21.99
C LEU A 251 9.95 1.59 -22.09
N SER A 252 9.41 0.39 -22.44
CA SER A 252 7.96 0.19 -22.49
C SER A 252 7.31 0.26 -21.12
N LEU A 253 8.00 -0.17 -20.06
CA LEU A 253 7.52 -0.08 -18.69
C LEU A 253 7.38 1.39 -18.23
N VAL A 254 8.37 2.24 -18.52
CA VAL A 254 8.29 3.69 -18.21
C VAL A 254 7.14 4.33 -18.98
N LYS A 255 6.97 4.03 -20.28
CA LYS A 255 5.83 4.51 -21.07
C LYS A 255 4.48 4.04 -20.48
N PHE A 256 4.40 2.81 -20.05
CA PHE A 256 3.20 2.26 -19.40
C PHE A 256 2.84 3.03 -18.11
N TYR A 257 3.83 3.34 -17.25
CA TYR A 257 3.56 4.13 -16.04
C TYR A 257 3.17 5.57 -16.34
N ASN A 258 3.66 6.11 -17.46
CA ASN A 258 3.38 7.50 -17.87
C ASN A 258 2.17 7.64 -18.80
N GLN A 259 1.45 6.54 -19.14
CA GLN A 259 0.36 6.58 -20.13
C GLN A 259 -0.79 7.55 -19.79
N LEU A 260 -1.00 7.84 -18.50
CA LEU A 260 -2.02 8.76 -17.98
C LEU A 260 -1.41 10.05 -17.43
N GLN A 261 -0.09 10.20 -17.53
CA GLN A 261 0.65 11.38 -17.12
C GLN A 261 0.94 12.26 -18.34
N LYS A 262 1.34 13.49 -18.10
CA LYS A 262 1.78 14.40 -19.15
C LYS A 262 3.31 14.49 -19.15
N PRO A 263 4.03 13.82 -20.08
CA PRO A 263 5.47 13.96 -20.18
C PRO A 263 5.88 15.40 -20.49
N ILE A 264 6.96 15.87 -19.85
CA ILE A 264 7.51 17.21 -20.11
C ILE A 264 8.57 17.22 -21.20
N HIS A 265 8.98 16.04 -21.68
CA HIS A 265 9.89 15.85 -22.80
C HIS A 265 9.51 14.61 -23.61
N SER A 266 9.90 14.58 -24.89
CA SER A 266 9.42 13.60 -25.87
C SER A 266 10.15 12.27 -25.79
N ASN A 267 11.48 12.29 -25.60
CA ASN A 267 12.31 11.10 -25.65
C ASN A 267 12.39 10.43 -24.28
N VAL A 268 12.15 9.11 -24.23
CA VAL A 268 12.41 8.31 -23.02
C VAL A 268 13.89 7.95 -23.03
N PHE A 269 14.61 8.29 -21.97
CA PHE A 269 15.99 7.85 -21.80
C PHE A 269 16.03 6.33 -21.58
N TYR A 270 17.01 5.70 -22.22
CA TYR A 270 17.27 4.27 -22.06
C TYR A 270 18.75 3.98 -22.20
N VAL A 271 19.27 3.14 -21.33
CA VAL A 271 20.62 2.58 -21.42
C VAL A 271 20.62 1.15 -20.90
N GLU A 272 21.38 0.28 -21.57
CA GLU A 272 21.75 -1.06 -21.13
C GLU A 272 23.23 -1.28 -21.42
N LYS A 273 24.05 -1.50 -20.39
CA LYS A 273 25.50 -1.75 -20.54
C LYS A 273 25.99 -2.70 -19.46
N GLN A 274 27.03 -3.45 -19.81
CA GLN A 274 27.86 -4.18 -18.83
C GLN A 274 28.79 -3.20 -18.10
N ALA A 275 29.11 -3.51 -16.85
CA ALA A 275 30.08 -2.75 -16.08
C ALA A 275 30.92 -3.71 -15.23
N GLU A 276 32.07 -3.21 -14.73
CA GLU A 276 32.93 -4.01 -13.86
C GLU A 276 32.16 -4.48 -12.61
N GLY A 277 32.20 -5.78 -12.34
CA GLY A 277 31.51 -6.41 -11.21
C GLY A 277 30.00 -6.62 -11.40
N VAL A 278 29.42 -6.14 -12.51
CA VAL A 278 27.97 -6.23 -12.80
C VAL A 278 27.74 -6.72 -14.23
N GLU A 279 26.93 -7.77 -14.40
CA GLU A 279 26.65 -8.36 -15.73
C GLU A 279 25.86 -7.41 -16.62
N SER A 280 24.92 -6.64 -16.05
CA SER A 280 24.15 -5.63 -16.77
C SER A 280 23.61 -4.56 -15.83
N VAL A 281 23.69 -3.31 -16.29
CA VAL A 281 22.97 -2.15 -15.74
C VAL A 281 22.00 -1.69 -16.81
N GLU A 282 20.71 -1.72 -16.52
CA GLU A 282 19.64 -1.28 -17.42
C GLU A 282 18.82 -0.20 -16.73
N ILE A 283 18.70 0.98 -17.35
CA ILE A 283 17.99 2.13 -16.78
C ILE A 283 17.13 2.77 -17.84
N SER A 284 15.89 3.08 -17.48
CA SER A 284 15.00 3.89 -18.32
C SER A 284 14.34 4.96 -17.45
N LEU A 285 14.18 6.17 -17.98
CA LEU A 285 13.51 7.26 -17.28
C LEU A 285 12.84 8.26 -18.22
N GLN A 286 11.82 8.94 -17.67
CA GLN A 286 11.16 10.09 -18.29
C GLN A 286 10.57 10.99 -17.20
N TYR A 287 10.60 12.31 -17.42
CA TYR A 287 9.97 13.26 -16.53
C TYR A 287 8.54 13.58 -16.98
N VAL A 288 7.66 13.75 -16.00
CA VAL A 288 6.24 14.11 -16.18
C VAL A 288 5.90 15.38 -15.42
N ASP A 289 4.78 16.00 -15.78
CA ASP A 289 4.26 17.20 -15.11
C ASP A 289 3.52 16.80 -13.82
N ASP A 290 4.27 16.24 -12.86
CA ASP A 290 3.84 15.87 -11.52
C ASP A 290 4.87 16.35 -10.49
N ILE A 291 4.50 16.34 -9.22
CA ILE A 291 5.40 16.64 -8.09
C ILE A 291 5.95 15.36 -7.45
N SER A 292 5.26 14.23 -7.59
CA SER A 292 5.69 12.93 -7.09
C SER A 292 6.76 12.31 -7.99
N SER A 293 7.63 11.48 -7.41
CA SER A 293 8.56 10.63 -8.17
C SER A 293 8.14 9.17 -8.07
N ARG A 294 8.31 8.43 -9.15
CA ARG A 294 8.12 6.98 -9.20
C ARG A 294 9.42 6.32 -9.63
N ILE A 295 10.13 5.71 -8.69
CA ILE A 295 11.38 5.01 -8.99
C ILE A 295 11.21 3.55 -8.60
N MET A 296 11.33 2.66 -9.57
CA MET A 296 11.27 1.22 -9.36
C MET A 296 12.66 0.62 -9.53
N CYS A 297 13.06 -0.20 -8.57
CA CYS A 297 14.38 -0.79 -8.52
C CYS A 297 14.30 -2.30 -8.56
N PHE A 298 15.16 -2.91 -9.39
CA PHE A 298 15.24 -4.35 -9.54
C PHE A 298 16.68 -4.83 -9.47
N ALA A 299 16.87 -6.01 -8.88
CA ALA A 299 18.14 -6.69 -8.82
C ALA A 299 17.92 -8.17 -9.16
N ASN A 300 18.53 -8.67 -10.25
CA ASN A 300 18.24 -9.98 -10.85
C ASN A 300 16.72 -10.19 -11.06
N ASN A 301 16.04 -9.16 -11.56
CA ASN A 301 14.59 -9.10 -11.80
C ASN A 301 13.70 -9.25 -10.55
N ILE A 302 14.29 -9.18 -9.36
CA ILE A 302 13.56 -9.11 -8.08
C ILE A 302 13.33 -7.64 -7.74
N HIS A 303 12.09 -7.29 -7.43
CA HIS A 303 11.73 -5.94 -7.00
C HIS A 303 12.34 -5.66 -5.61
N THR A 304 13.03 -4.53 -5.48
CA THR A 304 13.63 -4.06 -4.22
C THR A 304 12.93 -2.77 -3.78
N PRO A 305 11.80 -2.86 -3.07
CA PRO A 305 10.99 -1.69 -2.71
C PRO A 305 11.74 -0.70 -1.81
N GLU A 306 12.67 -1.17 -1.00
CA GLU A 306 13.53 -0.32 -0.16
C GLU A 306 14.79 0.18 -0.91
N GLY A 307 14.91 -0.13 -2.21
CA GLY A 307 16.04 0.26 -3.04
C GLY A 307 17.33 -0.49 -2.69
N GLY A 308 18.36 0.26 -2.31
CA GLY A 308 19.69 -0.26 -1.99
C GLY A 308 20.78 0.47 -2.77
N THR A 309 21.95 -0.17 -2.90
CA THR A 309 23.16 0.42 -3.47
C THR A 309 22.98 0.94 -4.90
N HIS A 310 22.25 0.23 -5.77
CA HIS A 310 21.96 0.64 -7.14
C HIS A 310 21.10 1.92 -7.20
N LEU A 311 20.09 2.05 -6.31
CA LEU A 311 19.29 3.27 -6.19
C LEU A 311 20.14 4.45 -5.71
N THR A 312 21.01 4.22 -4.73
CA THR A 312 21.94 5.25 -4.22
C THR A 312 22.87 5.74 -5.33
N GLY A 313 23.45 4.81 -6.11
CA GLY A 313 24.28 5.13 -7.27
C GLY A 313 23.55 5.97 -8.31
N PHE A 314 22.32 5.58 -8.65
CA PHE A 314 21.45 6.31 -9.60
C PHE A 314 21.15 7.73 -9.13
N LYS A 315 20.63 7.90 -7.90
CA LYS A 315 20.26 9.22 -7.35
C LYS A 315 21.45 10.17 -7.26
N THR A 316 22.59 9.66 -6.82
CA THR A 316 23.82 10.46 -6.73
C THR A 316 24.30 10.92 -8.11
N ALA A 317 24.33 10.02 -9.07
CA ALA A 317 24.75 10.34 -10.43
C ALA A 317 23.77 11.32 -11.12
N LEU A 318 22.47 11.10 -11.00
CA LEU A 318 21.44 11.98 -11.55
C LEU A 318 21.59 13.40 -11.03
N THR A 319 21.69 13.55 -9.71
CA THR A 319 21.85 14.88 -9.09
C THR A 319 23.11 15.59 -9.58
N ARG A 320 24.22 14.86 -9.65
CA ARG A 320 25.49 15.41 -10.15
C ARG A 320 25.40 15.86 -11.61
N ILE A 321 24.82 15.03 -12.49
CA ILE A 321 24.78 15.30 -13.94
C ILE A 321 23.86 16.48 -14.25
N VAL A 322 22.67 16.53 -13.64
CA VAL A 322 21.74 17.65 -13.88
C VAL A 322 22.36 18.97 -13.42
N ASN A 323 23.02 19.01 -12.27
CA ASN A 323 23.76 20.19 -11.81
C ASN A 323 24.89 20.56 -12.75
N SER A 324 25.71 19.61 -13.19
CA SER A 324 26.84 19.82 -14.10
C SER A 324 26.36 20.36 -15.44
N TYR A 325 25.32 19.78 -16.02
CA TYR A 325 24.74 20.21 -17.28
C TYR A 325 24.14 21.63 -17.19
N ALA A 326 23.38 21.91 -16.13
CA ALA A 326 22.77 23.23 -15.93
C ALA A 326 23.80 24.36 -15.79
N ARG A 327 24.96 24.06 -15.17
CA ARG A 327 26.09 25.02 -15.11
C ARG A 327 26.83 25.14 -16.43
N LYS A 328 27.17 24.05 -17.11
CA LYS A 328 27.85 24.02 -18.42
C LYS A 328 27.06 24.81 -19.43
N THR A 329 25.74 24.76 -19.41
CA THR A 329 24.85 25.47 -20.32
C THR A 329 24.47 26.88 -19.86
N ASN A 330 25.01 27.36 -18.74
CA ASN A 330 24.68 28.63 -18.10
C ASN A 330 23.19 28.85 -17.78
N ILE A 331 22.41 27.78 -17.65
CA ILE A 331 21.01 27.87 -17.21
C ILE A 331 20.95 28.26 -15.71
N ILE A 332 21.90 27.79 -14.90
CA ILE A 332 22.17 28.30 -13.56
C ILE A 332 23.56 28.92 -13.49
N LYS A 333 23.72 30.01 -12.74
CA LYS A 333 24.99 30.70 -12.56
C LYS A 333 25.82 29.98 -11.49
N GLU A 334 27.14 30.23 -11.45
CA GLU A 334 28.02 29.70 -10.42
C GLU A 334 27.62 30.12 -8.99
N SER A 335 27.05 31.33 -8.88
CA SER A 335 26.54 31.87 -7.62
C SER A 335 25.25 31.25 -7.13
N ASP A 336 24.54 30.53 -8.00
CA ASP A 336 23.25 29.93 -7.66
C ASP A 336 23.43 28.64 -6.87
N ASP A 337 22.46 28.31 -6.03
CA ASP A 337 22.47 27.05 -5.28
C ASP A 337 22.35 25.85 -6.22
N ASN A 338 23.01 24.76 -5.85
CA ASN A 338 22.83 23.49 -6.53
C ASN A 338 21.45 22.89 -6.25
N PHE A 339 20.96 22.14 -7.23
CA PHE A 339 19.81 21.26 -7.02
C PHE A 339 20.16 20.18 -5.98
N THR A 340 19.26 19.92 -5.08
CA THR A 340 19.32 18.74 -4.18
C THR A 340 18.82 17.50 -4.89
N GLY A 341 18.99 16.32 -4.25
CA GLY A 341 18.39 15.08 -4.74
C GLY A 341 16.88 15.21 -4.96
N ASP A 342 16.17 15.78 -4.00
CA ASP A 342 14.71 15.95 -4.09
C ASP A 342 14.30 16.89 -5.24
N ASP A 343 15.06 17.96 -5.50
CA ASP A 343 14.77 18.87 -6.60
C ASP A 343 14.85 18.18 -7.96
N VAL A 344 15.78 17.23 -8.14
CA VAL A 344 15.95 16.50 -9.42
C VAL A 344 15.05 15.27 -9.52
N LEU A 345 14.50 14.79 -8.42
CA LEU A 345 13.58 13.65 -8.43
C LEU A 345 12.12 14.06 -8.70
N GLU A 346 11.78 15.33 -8.53
CA GLU A 346 10.40 15.80 -8.73
C GLU A 346 9.91 15.55 -10.17
N GLY A 347 8.80 14.80 -10.29
CA GLY A 347 8.21 14.42 -11.58
C GLY A 347 8.96 13.32 -12.32
N LEU A 348 9.91 12.65 -11.71
CA LEU A 348 10.67 11.57 -12.33
C LEU A 348 9.93 10.24 -12.29
N THR A 349 9.77 9.60 -13.43
CA THR A 349 9.48 8.16 -13.53
C THR A 349 10.75 7.46 -14.00
N ALA A 350 11.28 6.53 -13.19
CA ALA A 350 12.50 5.79 -13.51
C ALA A 350 12.39 4.31 -13.13
N VAL A 351 13.04 3.47 -13.91
CA VAL A 351 13.26 2.06 -13.60
C VAL A 351 14.75 1.78 -13.65
N VAL A 352 15.30 1.23 -12.58
CA VAL A 352 16.71 0.88 -12.41
C VAL A 352 16.81 -0.61 -12.18
N SER A 353 17.44 -1.34 -13.10
CA SER A 353 17.64 -2.78 -13.02
C SER A 353 19.12 -3.12 -13.10
N VAL A 354 19.59 -3.97 -12.21
CA VAL A 354 20.95 -4.52 -12.24
C VAL A 354 20.93 -6.04 -12.24
N LYS A 355 21.89 -6.64 -12.95
CA LYS A 355 22.11 -8.09 -12.98
C LYS A 355 23.51 -8.39 -12.47
N LEU A 356 23.60 -9.19 -11.38
CA LEU A 356 24.84 -9.56 -10.72
C LEU A 356 24.96 -11.09 -10.65
N ARG A 357 26.18 -11.62 -10.70
CA ARG A 357 26.45 -13.05 -10.48
C ARG A 357 26.28 -13.41 -9.01
N GLU A 358 26.94 -12.66 -8.15
CA GLU A 358 26.92 -12.85 -6.70
C GLU A 358 26.17 -11.71 -6.03
N ILE A 359 24.85 -11.82 -6.02
CA ILE A 359 23.98 -10.79 -5.48
C ILE A 359 23.78 -10.97 -3.98
N GLN A 360 23.82 -9.88 -3.24
CA GLN A 360 23.59 -9.85 -1.79
C GLN A 360 22.44 -8.88 -1.47
N PHE A 361 21.50 -9.34 -0.65
CA PHE A 361 20.38 -8.53 -0.15
C PHE A 361 20.52 -8.31 1.36
N GLU A 362 20.01 -7.20 1.85
CA GLU A 362 19.82 -6.98 3.26
C GLU A 362 18.53 -7.71 3.70
N GLY A 363 18.69 -8.96 4.17
CA GLY A 363 17.59 -9.78 4.70
C GLY A 363 16.91 -10.73 3.70
N GLN A 364 16.10 -11.64 4.24
CA GLN A 364 15.49 -12.74 3.50
C GLN A 364 14.37 -12.28 2.53
N THR A 365 13.71 -11.18 2.83
CA THR A 365 12.63 -10.61 1.99
C THR A 365 13.15 -10.01 0.68
N LYS A 366 14.48 -9.90 0.51
CA LYS A 366 15.15 -9.30 -0.65
C LYS A 366 14.68 -7.87 -0.98
N ALA A 367 14.15 -7.15 0.01
CA ALA A 367 13.57 -5.82 -0.16
C ALA A 367 14.62 -4.74 -0.50
N LYS A 368 15.89 -4.95 -0.12
CA LYS A 368 16.98 -3.98 -0.30
C LYS A 368 18.25 -4.66 -0.80
N LEU A 369 18.86 -4.09 -1.86
CA LEU A 369 20.13 -4.58 -2.40
C LEU A 369 21.31 -4.11 -1.55
N GLY A 370 22.15 -5.09 -1.11
CA GLY A 370 23.36 -4.85 -0.32
C GLY A 370 24.64 -4.83 -1.13
N SER A 371 24.69 -5.43 -2.32
CA SER A 371 25.88 -5.54 -3.18
C SER A 371 26.51 -4.17 -3.45
N THR A 372 27.70 -3.90 -2.94
CA THR A 372 28.34 -2.58 -2.97
C THR A 372 28.82 -2.16 -4.37
N GLU A 373 29.24 -3.14 -5.20
CA GLU A 373 29.69 -2.94 -6.58
C GLU A 373 28.60 -2.33 -7.48
N ALA A 374 27.33 -2.61 -7.20
CA ALA A 374 26.21 -2.08 -7.95
C ALA A 374 26.12 -0.54 -7.90
N GLN A 375 26.56 0.08 -6.79
CA GLN A 375 26.50 1.54 -6.65
C GLN A 375 27.42 2.24 -7.65
N GLY A 376 28.67 1.81 -7.74
CA GLY A 376 29.67 2.37 -8.65
C GLY A 376 29.33 2.09 -10.11
N ALA A 377 28.92 0.86 -10.43
CA ALA A 377 28.55 0.44 -11.77
C ALA A 377 27.36 1.26 -12.31
N VAL A 378 26.29 1.37 -11.52
CA VAL A 378 25.10 2.18 -11.88
C VAL A 378 25.47 3.64 -12.05
N ALA A 379 26.25 4.21 -11.13
CA ALA A 379 26.64 5.61 -11.19
C ALA A 379 27.49 5.93 -12.44
N SER A 380 28.41 5.04 -12.84
CA SER A 380 29.25 5.24 -14.01
C SER A 380 28.45 5.09 -15.31
N VAL A 381 27.76 3.95 -15.49
CA VAL A 381 26.98 3.66 -16.72
C VAL A 381 25.94 4.75 -16.96
N PHE A 382 25.22 5.13 -15.90
CA PHE A 382 24.20 6.16 -16.00
C PHE A 382 24.80 7.53 -16.30
N ALA A 383 25.92 7.90 -15.65
CA ALA A 383 26.56 9.20 -15.85
C ALA A 383 26.96 9.41 -17.32
N ASP A 384 27.65 8.42 -17.88
CA ASP A 384 28.11 8.52 -19.27
C ASP A 384 26.95 8.61 -20.24
N ALA A 385 25.98 7.70 -20.13
CA ALA A 385 24.86 7.63 -21.05
C ALA A 385 23.91 8.84 -20.92
N PHE A 386 23.61 9.27 -19.69
CA PHE A 386 22.67 10.36 -19.48
C PHE A 386 23.27 11.73 -19.85
N SER A 387 24.59 11.90 -19.66
CA SER A 387 25.28 13.09 -20.14
C SER A 387 25.21 13.22 -21.67
N MET A 388 25.42 12.11 -22.40
CA MET A 388 25.26 12.09 -23.86
C MET A 388 23.81 12.39 -24.27
N PHE A 389 22.82 11.78 -23.60
CA PHE A 389 21.40 12.02 -23.88
C PHE A 389 21.04 13.51 -23.75
N LEU A 390 21.52 14.19 -22.69
CA LEU A 390 21.26 15.63 -22.50
C LEU A 390 21.92 16.49 -23.58
N GLU A 391 23.07 16.08 -24.12
CA GLU A 391 23.75 16.79 -25.20
C GLU A 391 23.08 16.54 -26.56
N GLU A 392 22.61 15.32 -26.82
CA GLU A 392 21.91 14.93 -28.05
C GLU A 392 20.48 15.48 -28.12
N HIS A 393 19.83 15.71 -26.96
CA HIS A 393 18.45 16.17 -26.86
C HIS A 393 18.33 17.48 -26.04
N PRO A 394 18.84 18.62 -26.56
CA PRO A 394 18.94 19.88 -25.80
C PRO A 394 17.59 20.46 -25.38
N ASP A 395 16.51 20.22 -26.12
CA ASP A 395 15.15 20.67 -25.73
C ASP A 395 14.60 19.85 -24.57
N ASP A 396 14.81 18.55 -24.58
CA ASP A 396 14.45 17.66 -23.48
C ASP A 396 15.27 18.00 -22.22
N ALA A 397 16.58 18.20 -22.40
CA ALA A 397 17.48 18.59 -21.31
C ALA A 397 17.06 19.92 -20.67
N LYS A 398 16.68 20.91 -21.47
CA LYS A 398 16.15 22.19 -20.98
C LYS A 398 14.87 22.03 -20.20
N SER A 399 13.96 21.13 -20.64
CA SER A 399 12.72 20.82 -19.93
C SER A 399 12.99 20.17 -18.59
N ILE A 400 13.93 19.20 -18.51
CA ILE A 400 14.37 18.52 -17.29
C ILE A 400 14.99 19.53 -16.30
N VAL A 401 15.92 20.37 -16.76
CA VAL A 401 16.55 21.38 -15.89
C VAL A 401 15.53 22.41 -15.40
N ASN A 402 14.62 22.86 -16.27
CA ASN A 402 13.56 23.79 -15.86
C ASN A 402 12.64 23.19 -14.79
N LYS A 403 12.33 21.88 -14.86
CA LYS A 403 11.57 21.18 -13.81
C LYS A 403 12.33 21.23 -12.48
N SER A 404 13.64 20.95 -12.49
CA SER A 404 14.48 21.03 -11.30
C SER A 404 14.60 22.47 -10.75
N ILE A 405 14.62 23.50 -11.61
CA ILE A 405 14.57 24.91 -11.18
C ILE A 405 13.26 25.23 -10.48
N LEU A 406 12.14 24.75 -11.01
CA LEU A 406 10.84 24.95 -10.38
C LEU A 406 10.78 24.30 -9.00
N ALA A 407 11.32 23.08 -8.87
CA ALA A 407 11.42 22.37 -7.59
C ALA A 407 12.31 23.15 -6.59
N LEU A 408 13.52 23.58 -7.01
CA LEU A 408 14.40 24.42 -6.19
C LEU A 408 13.73 25.72 -5.71
N ARG A 409 13.03 26.41 -6.63
CA ARG A 409 12.30 27.64 -6.26
C ARG A 409 11.19 27.35 -5.25
N ALA A 410 10.44 26.29 -5.46
CA ALA A 410 9.40 25.85 -4.53
C ALA A 410 9.96 25.51 -3.15
N ARG A 411 11.08 24.77 -3.08
CA ARG A 411 11.77 24.44 -1.83
C ARG A 411 12.26 25.71 -1.11
N LYS A 412 12.86 26.65 -1.83
CA LYS A 412 13.29 27.94 -1.26
C LYS A 412 12.10 28.77 -0.74
N ALA A 413 11.02 28.83 -1.52
CA ALA A 413 9.81 29.55 -1.10
C ALA A 413 9.18 28.88 0.14
N ALA A 414 9.14 27.57 0.18
CA ALA A 414 8.67 26.82 1.34
C ALA A 414 9.51 27.09 2.60
N LYS A 415 10.85 27.09 2.45
CA LYS A 415 11.76 27.43 3.56
C LYS A 415 11.54 28.87 4.05
N ALA A 416 11.44 29.84 3.14
CA ALA A 416 11.17 31.24 3.48
C ALA A 416 9.81 31.43 4.19
N ALA A 417 8.76 30.73 3.71
CA ALA A 417 7.45 30.74 4.36
C ALA A 417 7.51 30.14 5.75
N LYS A 418 8.21 29.00 5.91
CA LYS A 418 8.46 28.34 7.20
C LYS A 418 9.17 29.27 8.18
N ASP A 419 10.28 29.90 7.73
CA ASP A 419 11.05 30.85 8.53
C ASP A 419 10.21 32.08 8.92
N SER A 420 9.33 32.55 8.02
CA SER A 420 8.40 33.67 8.31
C SER A 420 7.37 33.30 9.38
N VAL A 421 6.80 32.08 9.33
CA VAL A 421 5.86 31.58 10.33
C VAL A 421 6.55 31.44 11.69
N LEU A 422 7.78 30.88 11.70
CA LEU A 422 8.58 30.71 12.92
C LEU A 422 9.03 32.05 13.53
N ARG A 423 9.43 33.02 12.69
CA ARG A 423 9.84 34.37 13.19
C ARG A 423 8.67 35.16 13.73
N LYS A 424 7.51 35.11 13.10
CA LYS A 424 6.27 35.72 13.62
C LYS A 424 5.82 35.11 14.94
N GLY A 425 6.00 33.78 15.09
CA GLY A 425 5.71 33.10 16.35
C GLY A 425 6.67 33.42 17.51
N ALA A 426 7.93 33.81 17.19
CA ALA A 426 8.98 34.05 18.18
C ALA A 426 9.13 35.53 18.60
N LEU A 427 8.75 36.49 17.75
CA LEU A 427 9.00 37.94 17.94
C LEU A 427 7.77 38.76 18.29
N GLU A 428 6.58 38.31 17.93
CA GLU A 428 5.31 38.93 18.35
C GLU A 428 4.60 37.89 19.20
N GLY A 429 4.35 38.14 20.48
CA GLY A 429 3.55 37.26 21.34
C GLY A 429 2.34 36.77 20.54
N MET A 430 2.31 35.48 20.20
CA MET A 430 1.52 34.81 19.14
C MET A 430 0.16 35.49 18.94
N THR A 431 0.01 36.27 17.87
CA THR A 431 -1.33 36.64 17.40
C THR A 431 -1.94 35.36 16.80
N LEU A 432 -2.77 34.71 17.60
CA LEU A 432 -3.54 33.57 17.19
C LEU A 432 -4.37 33.88 15.93
N PRO A 433 -4.65 32.89 15.06
CA PRO A 433 -5.51 33.15 13.91
C PRO A 433 -6.80 33.84 14.34
N GLY A 434 -7.19 34.94 13.69
CA GLY A 434 -8.35 35.72 14.07
C GLY A 434 -9.68 34.97 14.13
N LYS A 435 -9.71 33.73 13.55
CA LYS A 435 -10.86 32.83 13.61
C LYS A 435 -10.81 31.83 14.76
N LEU A 436 -9.66 31.60 15.36
CA LEU A 436 -9.53 30.70 16.51
C LEU A 436 -10.19 31.31 17.73
N ALA A 437 -11.21 30.63 18.25
CA ALA A 437 -11.73 30.92 19.58
C ALA A 437 -10.96 30.02 20.57
N ASP A 438 -9.90 30.56 21.17
CA ASP A 438 -9.02 29.81 22.07
C ASP A 438 -9.70 29.49 23.42
N CYS A 439 -9.14 28.50 24.14
CA CYS A 439 -9.53 28.17 25.50
C CYS A 439 -8.77 29.02 26.52
N GLN A 440 -9.24 29.03 27.77
CA GLN A 440 -8.66 29.83 28.85
C GLN A 440 -7.46 29.16 29.51
N THR A 441 -7.46 27.83 29.61
CA THR A 441 -6.33 27.08 30.16
C THR A 441 -5.09 27.17 29.26
N LYS A 442 -3.93 27.25 29.89
CA LYS A 442 -2.63 27.16 29.22
C LYS A 442 -2.02 25.76 29.35
N ASP A 443 -2.68 24.88 30.08
CA ASP A 443 -2.26 23.48 30.22
C ASP A 443 -2.70 22.69 28.99
N ALA A 444 -1.73 22.33 28.16
CA ALA A 444 -1.99 21.57 26.96
C ALA A 444 -2.65 20.22 27.26
N SER A 445 -2.35 19.59 28.41
CA SER A 445 -2.86 18.26 28.77
C SER A 445 -4.38 18.24 29.02
N GLU A 446 -4.96 19.36 29.39
CA GLU A 446 -6.40 19.52 29.60
C GLU A 446 -7.12 20.11 28.41
N SER A 447 -6.38 20.69 27.42
CA SER A 447 -6.99 21.47 26.33
C SER A 447 -7.31 20.62 25.11
N GLU A 448 -8.39 21.03 24.43
CA GLU A 448 -8.91 20.36 23.25
C GLU A 448 -9.16 21.38 22.14
N LEU A 449 -8.78 21.03 20.91
CA LEU A 449 -9.06 21.83 19.71
C LEU A 449 -10.12 21.12 18.86
N PHE A 450 -11.28 21.73 18.69
CA PHE A 450 -12.28 21.32 17.74
C PHE A 450 -12.04 22.02 16.40
N ILE A 451 -11.82 21.25 15.35
CA ILE A 451 -11.77 21.72 13.97
C ILE A 451 -13.15 21.46 13.39
N VAL A 452 -13.90 22.54 13.12
CA VAL A 452 -15.30 22.45 12.68
C VAL A 452 -15.47 22.97 11.27
N GLU A 453 -16.46 22.43 10.55
CA GLU A 453 -16.77 22.82 9.19
C GLU A 453 -17.65 24.09 9.19
N GLY A 454 -17.17 25.11 8.49
CA GLY A 454 -17.91 26.35 8.26
C GLY A 454 -17.99 27.31 9.45
N ASP A 455 -18.41 28.54 9.14
CA ASP A 455 -18.59 29.60 10.14
C ASP A 455 -19.89 29.41 10.96
N SER A 456 -20.93 28.73 10.39
CA SER A 456 -22.20 28.45 11.08
C SER A 456 -21.97 27.46 12.23
N ALA A 457 -21.50 26.25 11.97
CA ALA A 457 -21.17 25.26 13.01
C ALA A 457 -20.11 25.81 13.98
N GLY A 458 -19.14 26.61 13.47
CA GLY A 458 -18.18 27.34 14.31
C GLY A 458 -18.81 28.33 15.28
N GLY A 459 -19.88 29.01 14.89
CA GLY A 459 -20.66 29.91 15.74
C GLY A 459 -21.37 29.17 16.87
N THR A 460 -22.10 28.11 16.51
CA THR A 460 -22.82 27.25 17.46
C THR A 460 -21.85 26.58 18.44
N ALA A 461 -20.74 26.01 17.95
CA ALA A 461 -19.71 25.40 18.78
C ALA A 461 -19.05 26.40 19.76
N LYS A 462 -18.79 27.64 19.31
CA LYS A 462 -18.26 28.71 20.20
C LYS A 462 -19.22 29.06 21.33
N THR A 463 -20.51 28.97 21.09
CA THR A 463 -21.54 29.24 22.09
C THR A 463 -21.68 28.08 23.07
N GLY A 464 -21.72 26.84 22.58
CA GLY A 464 -21.96 25.63 23.38
C GLY A 464 -20.75 25.09 24.14
N ARG A 465 -19.50 25.46 23.81
CA ARG A 465 -18.26 24.88 24.35
C ARG A 465 -18.01 25.20 25.85
N ASP A 466 -17.24 24.34 26.50
CA ASP A 466 -16.55 24.74 27.73
C ASP A 466 -15.35 25.64 27.39
N ARG A 467 -15.50 26.94 27.61
CA ARG A 467 -14.46 27.94 27.31
C ARG A 467 -13.17 27.74 28.10
N ARG A 468 -13.22 27.01 29.20
CA ARG A 468 -12.04 26.74 30.01
C ARG A 468 -11.04 25.86 29.29
N ILE A 469 -11.50 24.78 28.63
CA ILE A 469 -10.63 23.74 28.06
C ILE A 469 -10.77 23.55 26.54
N GLN A 470 -11.85 24.04 25.92
CA GLN A 470 -12.14 23.80 24.51
C GLN A 470 -11.90 25.04 23.66
N ALA A 471 -11.08 24.85 22.61
CA ALA A 471 -10.84 25.81 21.55
C ALA A 471 -11.58 25.40 20.27
N ILE A 472 -12.05 26.36 19.46
CA ILE A 472 -12.76 26.15 18.22
C ILE A 472 -12.02 26.82 17.07
N LEU A 473 -11.70 26.05 16.03
CA LEU A 473 -11.13 26.53 14.77
C LEU A 473 -12.07 26.20 13.61
N PRO A 474 -12.86 27.15 13.10
CA PRO A 474 -13.68 26.91 11.93
C PRO A 474 -12.84 26.90 10.65
N LEU A 475 -13.11 25.93 9.78
CA LEU A 475 -12.55 25.83 8.43
C LEU A 475 -13.55 26.38 7.40
N ARG A 476 -13.07 27.11 6.40
CA ARG A 476 -13.89 27.60 5.29
C ARG A 476 -13.86 26.62 4.11
N GLY A 477 -14.71 25.61 4.15
CA GLY A 477 -14.80 24.60 3.08
C GLY A 477 -13.59 23.69 3.03
N LYS A 478 -13.38 23.06 1.88
CA LYS A 478 -12.33 22.05 1.65
C LYS A 478 -10.94 22.65 1.74
N ILE A 479 -10.07 22.07 2.57
CA ILE A 479 -8.66 22.46 2.63
C ILE A 479 -7.91 21.94 1.40
N LEU A 480 -6.71 22.47 1.17
CA LEU A 480 -5.85 22.02 0.08
C LEU A 480 -5.50 20.54 0.25
N ASN A 481 -5.64 19.76 -0.83
CA ASN A 481 -5.12 18.38 -0.87
C ASN A 481 -3.59 18.41 -0.89
N VAL A 482 -2.98 18.08 0.26
CA VAL A 482 -1.54 18.14 0.46
C VAL A 482 -0.78 17.00 -0.23
N GLU A 483 -1.47 15.92 -0.61
CA GLU A 483 -0.87 14.83 -1.39
C GLU A 483 -0.47 15.29 -2.80
N ARG A 484 -1.18 16.29 -3.34
CA ARG A 484 -0.97 16.85 -4.68
C ARG A 484 -0.33 18.23 -4.69
N ALA A 485 -0.05 18.79 -3.52
CA ALA A 485 0.42 20.16 -3.40
C ALA A 485 1.88 20.20 -2.95
N ARG A 486 2.67 21.04 -3.60
CA ARG A 486 4.00 21.39 -3.11
C ARG A 486 3.91 22.11 -1.76
N LEU A 487 4.95 21.96 -0.96
CA LEU A 487 5.02 22.53 0.39
C LEU A 487 4.84 24.04 0.40
N ASP A 488 5.32 24.77 -0.64
CA ASP A 488 5.14 26.21 -0.77
C ASP A 488 3.66 26.62 -0.96
N LYS A 489 2.91 25.88 -1.78
CA LYS A 489 1.47 26.08 -1.95
C LYS A 489 0.71 25.74 -0.68
N MET A 490 1.12 24.65 -0.02
CA MET A 490 0.50 24.23 1.24
C MET A 490 0.68 25.30 2.31
N LEU A 491 1.90 25.82 2.52
CA LEU A 491 2.18 26.92 3.45
C LEU A 491 1.64 28.26 2.96
N GLY A 492 1.31 28.40 1.66
CA GLY A 492 0.56 29.50 1.08
C GLY A 492 -0.91 29.51 1.48
N SER A 493 -1.50 28.35 1.78
CA SER A 493 -2.91 28.24 2.20
C SER A 493 -3.16 28.85 3.57
N GLU A 494 -4.08 29.79 3.64
CA GLU A 494 -4.45 30.46 4.90
C GLU A 494 -4.98 29.46 5.95
N GLN A 495 -5.78 28.49 5.53
CA GLN A 495 -6.36 27.49 6.42
C GLN A 495 -5.29 26.57 7.01
N VAL A 496 -4.33 26.12 6.20
CA VAL A 496 -3.20 25.29 6.69
C VAL A 496 -2.31 26.11 7.62
N LYS A 497 -2.01 27.37 7.28
CA LYS A 497 -1.27 28.29 8.19
C LYS A 497 -1.97 28.45 9.53
N ASN A 498 -3.27 28.71 9.50
CA ASN A 498 -4.06 28.88 10.72
C ASN A 498 -4.01 27.63 11.60
N LEU A 499 -4.06 26.44 10.99
CA LEU A 499 -3.94 25.18 11.72
C LEU A 499 -2.54 25.00 12.32
N VAL A 500 -1.46 25.24 11.54
CA VAL A 500 -0.07 25.17 12.02
C VAL A 500 0.17 26.11 13.20
N VAL A 501 -0.33 27.37 13.11
CA VAL A 501 -0.22 28.37 14.19
C VAL A 501 -1.06 27.97 15.40
N ALA A 502 -2.27 27.46 15.20
CA ALA A 502 -3.13 27.00 16.29
C ALA A 502 -2.48 25.85 17.08
N LEU A 503 -1.90 24.87 16.39
CA LEU A 503 -1.26 23.71 17.03
C LEU A 503 0.02 24.09 17.78
N GLY A 504 0.81 25.05 17.27
CA GLY A 504 2.05 25.53 17.88
C GLY A 504 3.29 24.65 17.63
N THR A 505 3.12 23.46 17.05
CA THR A 505 4.17 22.44 16.90
C THR A 505 5.13 22.67 15.74
N ALA A 506 4.90 23.69 14.89
CA ALA A 506 5.50 23.81 13.56
C ALA A 506 5.12 22.61 12.67
N ILE A 507 5.90 22.26 11.61
CA ILE A 507 5.51 21.28 10.60
C ILE A 507 6.72 20.59 9.97
N GLY A 508 6.58 19.33 9.56
CA GLY A 508 7.61 18.54 8.90
C GLY A 508 8.87 18.40 9.77
N ASP A 509 10.07 18.61 9.20
CA ASP A 509 11.35 18.42 9.91
C ASP A 509 11.54 19.33 11.14
N THR A 510 10.74 20.39 11.29
CA THR A 510 10.79 21.30 12.46
C THR A 510 9.68 21.04 13.45
N PHE A 511 8.92 19.98 13.25
CA PHE A 511 7.86 19.59 14.16
C PHE A 511 8.44 19.33 15.57
N ASP A 512 7.80 19.95 16.56
CA ASP A 512 8.20 19.86 17.95
C ASP A 512 6.93 19.60 18.80
N LEU A 513 6.81 18.37 19.28
CA LEU A 513 5.63 17.91 20.01
C LEU A 513 5.50 18.60 21.38
N ASP A 514 6.63 18.97 22.02
CA ASP A 514 6.63 19.61 23.33
C ASP A 514 5.96 21.01 23.29
N LYS A 515 5.80 21.56 22.09
CA LYS A 515 5.09 22.83 21.85
C LYS A 515 3.62 22.68 21.52
N LEU A 516 3.08 21.45 21.56
CA LEU A 516 1.68 21.19 21.27
C LEU A 516 0.79 21.92 22.27
N ARG A 517 -0.16 22.70 21.75
CA ARG A 517 -1.06 23.53 22.57
C ARG A 517 -2.33 22.82 23.03
N TYR A 518 -2.72 21.75 22.35
CA TYR A 518 -3.96 21.01 22.61
C TYR A 518 -3.71 19.52 22.60
N HIS A 519 -3.95 18.86 23.72
CA HIS A 519 -3.72 17.42 23.86
C HIS A 519 -4.66 16.57 22.98
N LYS A 520 -5.87 17.06 22.74
CA LYS A 520 -6.82 16.42 21.82
C LYS A 520 -7.15 17.38 20.68
N ILE A 521 -7.00 16.85 19.45
CA ILE A 521 -7.38 17.54 18.22
C ILE A 521 -8.56 16.76 17.65
N ILE A 522 -9.73 17.38 17.66
CA ILE A 522 -11.01 16.73 17.38
C ILE A 522 -11.53 17.27 16.05
N ILE A 523 -11.64 16.40 15.06
CA ILE A 523 -12.22 16.71 13.75
C ILE A 523 -13.74 16.53 13.88
N ALA A 524 -14.49 17.64 13.74
CA ALA A 524 -15.94 17.68 13.79
C ALA A 524 -16.46 18.25 12.47
N THR A 525 -16.74 17.36 11.51
CA THR A 525 -17.28 17.68 10.18
C THR A 525 -18.72 17.21 10.08
N ASP A 526 -19.44 17.77 9.12
CA ASP A 526 -20.81 17.38 8.82
C ASP A 526 -20.89 15.90 8.40
N ALA A 527 -22.07 15.29 8.55
CA ALA A 527 -22.28 13.88 8.24
C ALA A 527 -22.51 13.61 6.75
N ASP A 528 -22.34 14.60 5.90
CA ASP A 528 -22.53 14.53 4.45
C ASP A 528 -21.24 14.15 3.69
N VAL A 529 -21.33 14.09 2.37
CA VAL A 529 -20.21 13.72 1.48
C VAL A 529 -19.10 14.78 1.49
N ASP A 530 -19.42 16.06 1.70
CA ASP A 530 -18.45 17.15 1.74
C ASP A 530 -17.68 17.13 3.06
N GLY A 531 -18.36 16.90 4.18
CA GLY A 531 -17.73 16.73 5.49
C GLY A 531 -16.83 15.48 5.54
N ALA A 532 -17.24 14.36 4.91
CA ALA A 532 -16.40 13.18 4.76
C ALA A 532 -15.13 13.48 3.95
N HIS A 533 -15.23 14.31 2.90
CA HIS A 533 -14.08 14.74 2.10
C HIS A 533 -13.15 15.67 2.90
N ILE A 534 -13.69 16.64 3.64
CA ILE A 534 -12.90 17.54 4.51
C ILE A 534 -12.15 16.74 5.57
N ARG A 535 -12.80 15.77 6.20
CA ARG A 535 -12.17 14.84 7.15
C ARG A 535 -11.02 14.07 6.51
N THR A 536 -11.20 13.54 5.30
CA THR A 536 -10.14 12.83 4.57
C THR A 536 -8.95 13.75 4.24
N LEU A 537 -9.20 14.99 3.82
CA LEU A 537 -8.15 15.99 3.57
C LEU A 537 -7.36 16.34 4.84
N LEU A 538 -8.05 16.49 5.98
CA LEU A 538 -7.42 16.71 7.27
C LEU A 538 -6.57 15.53 7.72
N LEU A 539 -7.11 14.31 7.59
CA LEU A 539 -6.36 13.09 7.90
C LEU A 539 -5.11 12.95 7.02
N THR A 540 -5.21 13.29 5.73
CA THR A 540 -4.05 13.33 4.82
C THR A 540 -3.00 14.33 5.32
N LEU A 541 -3.42 15.53 5.72
CA LEU A 541 -2.52 16.56 6.26
C LEU A 541 -1.82 16.08 7.53
N PHE A 542 -2.58 15.52 8.49
CA PHE A 542 -2.02 15.01 9.74
C PHE A 542 -1.07 13.84 9.51
N PHE A 543 -1.44 12.90 8.66
CA PHE A 543 -0.60 11.74 8.33
C PHE A 543 0.71 12.13 7.65
N ARG A 544 0.69 13.09 6.72
CA ARG A 544 1.87 13.49 5.95
C ARG A 544 2.81 14.46 6.69
N TYR A 545 2.26 15.38 7.46
CA TYR A 545 3.03 16.51 7.98
C TYR A 545 3.04 16.64 9.50
N PHE A 546 2.18 15.90 10.20
CA PHE A 546 2.06 15.90 11.66
C PHE A 546 2.01 14.47 12.20
N ARG A 547 2.77 13.58 11.59
CA ARG A 547 2.78 12.16 11.88
C ARG A 547 2.86 11.81 13.38
N PRO A 548 3.72 12.47 14.20
CA PRO A 548 3.78 12.18 15.63
C PRO A 548 2.47 12.42 16.38
N LEU A 549 1.59 13.34 15.90
CA LEU A 549 0.26 13.53 16.51
C LEU A 549 -0.66 12.33 16.31
N VAL A 550 -0.54 11.65 15.17
CA VAL A 550 -1.30 10.42 14.88
C VAL A 550 -0.75 9.26 15.70
N ASP A 551 0.57 9.06 15.67
CA ASP A 551 1.24 7.95 16.34
C ASP A 551 1.10 7.98 17.86
N GLN A 552 0.99 9.19 18.47
CA GLN A 552 0.78 9.37 19.90
C GLN A 552 -0.70 9.52 20.29
N GLY A 553 -1.62 9.40 19.33
CA GLY A 553 -3.04 9.31 19.58
C GLY A 553 -3.71 10.64 19.96
N HIS A 554 -3.21 11.77 19.45
CA HIS A 554 -3.78 13.10 19.69
C HIS A 554 -4.96 13.44 18.75
N ILE A 555 -5.17 12.67 17.66
CA ILE A 555 -6.18 12.95 16.65
C ILE A 555 -7.45 12.14 16.90
N TYR A 556 -8.59 12.81 16.92
CA TYR A 556 -9.91 12.23 17.14
C TYR A 556 -10.90 12.69 16.10
N ILE A 557 -11.92 11.87 15.83
CA ILE A 557 -13.09 12.19 15.03
C ILE A 557 -14.30 12.22 15.95
N ALA A 558 -15.01 13.34 15.99
CA ALA A 558 -16.26 13.45 16.70
C ALA A 558 -17.36 12.64 16.00
N GLN A 559 -18.14 11.90 16.77
CA GLN A 559 -19.34 11.22 16.29
C GLN A 559 -20.54 12.05 16.77
N SER A 560 -21.17 12.76 15.83
CA SER A 560 -22.40 13.51 16.12
C SER A 560 -23.63 12.65 15.79
N PRO A 561 -24.77 12.82 16.48
CA PRO A 561 -25.97 12.09 16.16
C PRO A 561 -26.52 12.47 14.79
N LEU A 562 -27.08 11.50 14.09
CA LEU A 562 -27.76 11.69 12.80
C LEU A 562 -29.25 12.01 12.98
N TYR A 563 -29.84 11.55 14.08
CA TYR A 563 -31.29 11.69 14.33
C TYR A 563 -31.57 12.16 15.76
N LYS A 564 -32.57 13.02 15.90
CA LYS A 564 -33.20 13.42 17.15
C LYS A 564 -34.66 12.97 17.13
N ILE A 565 -35.08 12.26 18.14
CA ILE A 565 -36.47 11.84 18.33
C ILE A 565 -37.01 12.53 19.57
N LYS A 566 -38.11 13.28 19.41
CA LYS A 566 -38.83 13.93 20.50
C LYS A 566 -40.18 13.23 20.72
N LYS A 567 -40.38 12.69 21.92
CA LYS A 567 -41.62 12.09 22.36
C LYS A 567 -42.16 12.85 23.59
N GLY A 568 -43.04 13.80 23.33
CA GLY A 568 -43.50 14.72 24.37
C GLY A 568 -42.36 15.61 24.90
N LYS A 569 -41.93 15.40 26.15
CA LYS A 569 -40.81 16.12 26.77
C LYS A 569 -39.47 15.34 26.69
N GLU A 570 -39.50 14.11 26.28
CA GLU A 570 -38.34 13.25 26.24
C GLU A 570 -37.64 13.38 24.87
N ILE A 571 -36.34 13.62 24.89
CA ILE A 571 -35.49 13.73 23.69
C ILE A 571 -34.48 12.59 23.71
N SER A 572 -34.34 11.90 22.57
CA SER A 572 -33.37 10.82 22.38
C SER A 572 -32.57 11.07 21.10
N TYR A 573 -31.27 10.80 21.14
CA TYR A 573 -30.36 10.98 20.00
C TYR A 573 -29.87 9.65 19.48
N PHE A 574 -29.77 9.48 18.15
CA PHE A 574 -29.35 8.26 17.50
C PHE A 574 -28.24 8.54 16.50
N TYR A 575 -27.23 7.68 16.49
CA TYR A 575 -25.99 7.84 15.72
C TYR A 575 -25.99 7.01 14.43
N ASN A 576 -26.96 6.14 14.23
CA ASN A 576 -27.13 5.32 13.04
C ASN A 576 -28.62 5.03 12.80
N GLU A 577 -28.93 4.60 11.57
CA GLU A 577 -30.28 4.28 11.15
C GLU A 577 -30.86 3.07 11.92
N GLU A 578 -30.04 2.06 12.16
CA GLU A 578 -30.50 0.80 12.81
C GLU A 578 -31.03 1.06 14.22
N ASP A 579 -30.34 1.88 15.01
CA ASP A 579 -30.76 2.17 16.39
C ASP A 579 -32.03 3.03 16.41
N LYS A 580 -32.18 3.95 15.45
CA LYS A 580 -33.43 4.71 15.24
C LYS A 580 -34.60 3.78 14.93
N VAL A 581 -34.43 2.85 13.99
CA VAL A 581 -35.44 1.88 13.59
C VAL A 581 -35.86 1.01 14.78
N LYS A 582 -34.88 0.42 15.47
CA LYS A 582 -35.15 -0.40 16.68
C LYS A 582 -35.91 0.35 17.77
N PHE A 583 -35.62 1.64 17.93
CA PHE A 583 -36.35 2.48 18.90
C PHE A 583 -37.80 2.69 18.46
N LEU A 584 -38.04 3.04 17.20
CA LEU A 584 -39.40 3.24 16.65
C LEU A 584 -40.23 1.95 16.73
N GLU A 585 -39.66 0.81 16.38
CA GLU A 585 -40.31 -0.50 16.49
C GLU A 585 -40.69 -0.83 17.95
N LYS A 586 -39.78 -0.53 18.89
CA LYS A 586 -40.04 -0.72 20.34
C LYS A 586 -41.20 0.14 20.84
N GLU A 587 -41.36 1.33 20.25
CA GLU A 587 -42.48 2.23 20.54
C GLU A 587 -43.76 1.85 19.80
N GLY A 588 -43.74 0.77 18.99
CA GLY A 588 -44.92 0.25 18.24
C GLY A 588 -45.24 1.03 16.99
N LEU A 589 -44.30 1.79 16.44
CA LEU A 589 -44.39 2.56 15.21
C LEU A 589 -43.70 1.83 14.06
N ASN A 590 -44.31 1.89 12.89
CA ASN A 590 -43.64 1.45 11.67
C ASN A 590 -42.68 2.57 11.21
N PRO A 591 -41.38 2.28 11.07
CA PRO A 591 -40.38 3.29 10.67
C PRO A 591 -40.72 4.01 9.34
N ASP A 592 -41.39 3.33 8.41
CA ASP A 592 -41.78 3.87 7.10
C ASP A 592 -42.95 4.87 7.16
N ASP A 593 -43.70 4.87 8.27
CA ASP A 593 -44.90 5.74 8.44
C ASP A 593 -44.57 7.02 9.24
N VAL A 594 -43.31 7.19 9.66
CA VAL A 594 -42.88 8.37 10.46
C VAL A 594 -42.24 9.41 9.55
N GLU A 595 -42.84 10.59 9.46
CA GLU A 595 -42.26 11.71 8.71
C GLU A 595 -40.96 12.16 9.41
N VAL A 596 -39.87 12.22 8.62
CA VAL A 596 -38.56 12.73 9.07
C VAL A 596 -38.44 14.16 8.57
N GLU A 597 -38.34 15.11 9.48
CA GLU A 597 -38.12 16.53 9.16
C GLU A 597 -36.63 16.77 8.89
N GLU A 598 -36.31 17.48 7.80
CA GLU A 598 -34.95 17.90 7.43
C GLU A 598 -34.82 19.42 7.48
N GLY A 599 -33.75 19.95 8.13
CA GLY A 599 -33.33 21.36 8.06
C GLY A 599 -33.55 22.23 9.31
N GLU A 600 -33.01 23.48 9.24
CA GLU A 600 -32.87 24.44 10.35
C GLU A 600 -34.20 25.00 10.90
N ASN A 601 -35.37 24.71 10.33
CA ASN A 601 -36.64 25.44 10.62
C ASN A 601 -37.68 24.60 11.36
N SER A 602 -37.28 23.83 12.37
CA SER A 602 -38.26 23.33 13.34
C SER A 602 -38.27 24.19 14.63
N GLU A 603 -38.41 25.50 14.49
CA GLU A 603 -39.01 26.24 15.59
C GLU A 603 -40.42 25.67 15.81
N VAL A 604 -40.57 24.90 16.88
CA VAL A 604 -41.91 24.53 17.37
C VAL A 604 -42.67 25.84 17.54
N LYS A 605 -43.54 26.12 16.59
CA LYS A 605 -44.60 27.10 16.85
C LYS A 605 -45.33 26.59 18.08
N GLU A 606 -45.11 27.26 19.22
CA GLU A 606 -46.03 27.21 20.33
C GLU A 606 -47.36 27.68 19.78
N GLU A 607 -48.20 26.73 19.27
CA GLU A 607 -49.60 27.02 19.01
C GLU A 607 -50.26 27.31 20.36
N ASN A 608 -50.60 28.57 20.50
CA ASN A 608 -51.53 29.01 21.53
C ASN A 608 -52.75 28.07 21.55
N GLU A 609 -52.98 27.48 22.69
CA GLU A 609 -54.23 26.83 23.01
C GLU A 609 -55.33 27.91 22.97
N GLU A 610 -56.10 27.93 21.87
CA GLU A 610 -57.50 28.38 21.81
C GLU A 610 -58.01 28.20 20.39
N SER A 611 -58.60 27.03 20.08
CA SER A 611 -59.85 26.90 19.31
C SER A 611 -60.20 25.44 19.02
N GLU A 612 -61.32 25.04 19.63
CA GLU A 612 -62.40 24.16 19.15
C GLU A 612 -62.11 22.69 18.80
N GLU A 613 -62.65 21.86 19.65
CA GLU A 613 -63.02 20.46 19.52
C GLU A 613 -63.42 20.03 18.12
N LYS A 614 -62.68 19.05 17.54
CA LYS A 614 -63.26 17.93 16.80
C LYS A 614 -62.55 16.65 17.17
N GLU A 615 -63.24 15.80 17.90
CA GLU A 615 -62.88 14.43 18.22
C GLU A 615 -62.55 13.64 16.96
N VAL A 616 -61.32 13.14 16.82
CA VAL A 616 -61.02 11.89 16.15
C VAL A 616 -60.13 11.07 17.06
N LYS A 617 -60.59 9.92 17.46
CA LYS A 617 -60.01 8.92 18.34
C LYS A 617 -58.64 8.44 17.75
N GLY A 618 -57.57 8.59 18.53
CA GLY A 618 -56.30 7.93 18.28
C GLY A 618 -55.21 8.61 19.12
N LYS A 619 -55.01 8.20 20.41
CA LYS A 619 -53.87 8.58 21.22
C LYS A 619 -52.61 7.92 20.68
N ALA A 620 -52.03 8.43 19.59
CA ALA A 620 -50.61 8.28 19.31
C ALA A 620 -49.90 9.55 19.85
N SER A 621 -49.07 9.43 20.84
CA SER A 621 -48.19 10.52 21.27
C SER A 621 -47.41 10.97 20.01
N LYS A 622 -47.54 12.25 19.59
CA LYS A 622 -46.80 12.78 18.43
C LYS A 622 -45.30 12.57 18.69
N ILE A 623 -44.70 11.67 17.93
CA ILE A 623 -43.27 11.47 17.86
C ILE A 623 -42.75 12.31 16.70
N HIS A 624 -41.81 13.20 16.96
CA HIS A 624 -41.18 14.00 15.91
C HIS A 624 -39.76 13.46 15.71
N VAL A 625 -39.40 13.14 14.47
CA VAL A 625 -38.07 12.69 14.08
C VAL A 625 -37.43 13.78 13.25
N GLN A 626 -36.31 14.31 13.71
CA GLN A 626 -35.50 15.29 12.99
C GLN A 626 -34.20 14.62 12.57
N ARG A 627 -33.80 14.81 11.31
CA ARG A 627 -32.51 14.36 10.79
C ARG A 627 -31.54 15.55 10.74
N TYR A 628 -30.32 15.35 11.24
CA TYR A 628 -29.23 16.31 11.13
C TYR A 628 -28.32 15.92 9.95
N LYS A 629 -28.14 16.82 8.99
CA LYS A 629 -27.17 16.71 7.89
C LYS A 629 -25.83 17.35 8.29
N GLY A 630 -25.85 18.36 9.16
CA GLY A 630 -24.67 19.06 9.57
C GLY A 630 -24.74 19.59 11.01
N LEU A 631 -23.57 19.86 11.57
CA LEU A 631 -23.42 20.41 12.93
C LEU A 631 -24.03 21.81 13.08
N GLY A 632 -24.16 22.55 11.98
CA GLY A 632 -24.78 23.87 11.95
C GLY A 632 -26.31 23.86 12.16
N GLU A 633 -26.94 22.69 11.99
CA GLU A 633 -28.39 22.50 12.21
C GLU A 633 -28.73 22.26 13.68
N MET A 634 -27.72 21.98 14.53
CA MET A 634 -27.89 21.84 15.97
C MET A 634 -27.81 23.19 16.66
N ASN A 635 -28.66 23.38 17.70
CA ASN A 635 -28.45 24.50 18.60
C ASN A 635 -27.27 24.25 19.55
N ALA A 636 -26.85 25.28 20.32
CA ALA A 636 -25.68 25.22 21.16
C ALA A 636 -25.79 24.19 22.29
N GLU A 637 -26.96 23.95 22.85
CA GLU A 637 -27.24 22.98 23.90
C GLU A 637 -27.17 21.56 23.35
N GLU A 638 -27.79 21.30 22.19
CA GLU A 638 -27.75 19.99 21.51
C GLU A 638 -26.34 19.61 21.15
N LEU A 639 -25.58 20.55 20.59
CA LEU A 639 -24.18 20.32 20.20
C LEU A 639 -23.29 20.05 21.42
N TRP A 640 -23.54 20.74 22.53
CA TRP A 640 -22.87 20.47 23.79
C TRP A 640 -23.19 19.07 24.30
N GLU A 641 -24.47 18.74 24.48
CA GLU A 641 -24.90 17.49 25.09
C GLU A 641 -24.49 16.24 24.32
N THR A 642 -24.37 16.33 23.01
CA THR A 642 -24.14 15.17 22.12
C THR A 642 -22.72 15.02 21.65
N THR A 643 -22.03 16.15 21.39
CA THR A 643 -20.76 16.15 20.65
C THR A 643 -19.59 16.76 21.42
N MET A 644 -19.85 17.74 22.33
CA MET A 644 -18.78 18.50 22.98
C MET A 644 -18.58 18.15 24.46
N ASP A 645 -19.62 17.74 25.19
CA ASP A 645 -19.51 17.38 26.61
C ASP A 645 -18.55 16.18 26.79
N PRO A 646 -17.43 16.34 27.50
CA PRO A 646 -16.47 15.25 27.73
C PRO A 646 -17.07 13.99 28.39
N ALA A 647 -18.19 14.16 29.14
CA ALA A 647 -18.86 13.07 29.86
C ALA A 647 -19.79 12.22 28.97
N ARG A 648 -20.29 12.78 27.86
CA ARG A 648 -21.36 12.16 27.05
C ARG A 648 -20.96 11.90 25.59
N ARG A 649 -20.06 12.70 25.03
CA ARG A 649 -19.65 12.63 23.62
C ARG A 649 -18.98 11.31 23.26
N ILE A 650 -19.11 10.94 22.00
CA ILE A 650 -18.43 9.78 21.41
C ILE A 650 -17.31 10.29 20.51
N LEU A 651 -16.07 9.90 20.82
CA LEU A 651 -14.89 10.22 20.02
C LEU A 651 -14.25 8.93 19.49
N LYS A 652 -13.93 8.88 18.20
CA LYS A 652 -13.14 7.83 17.60
C LYS A 652 -11.69 8.29 17.48
N GLN A 653 -10.77 7.66 18.22
CA GLN A 653 -9.33 7.93 18.09
C GLN A 653 -8.82 7.42 16.74
N VAL A 654 -7.98 8.22 16.08
CA VAL A 654 -7.34 7.83 14.83
C VAL A 654 -6.06 7.08 15.17
N THR A 655 -5.96 5.84 14.71
CA THR A 655 -4.79 4.98 14.84
C THR A 655 -4.30 4.55 13.47
N VAL A 656 -3.03 4.19 13.39
CA VAL A 656 -2.42 3.61 12.18
C VAL A 656 -1.80 2.29 12.59
N ASP A 657 -2.41 1.19 12.17
CA ASP A 657 -1.97 -0.16 12.48
C ASP A 657 -0.75 -0.56 11.63
N ASP A 658 -0.77 -0.19 10.33
CA ASP A 658 0.35 -0.35 9.41
C ASP A 658 0.62 0.95 8.64
N ALA A 659 1.84 1.49 8.81
CA ALA A 659 2.22 2.75 8.19
C ALA A 659 2.45 2.64 6.68
N ALA A 660 2.90 1.47 6.20
CA ALA A 660 3.13 1.23 4.78
C ALA A 660 1.79 1.11 4.04
N ASP A 661 0.85 0.36 4.60
CA ASP A 661 -0.50 0.22 4.04
C ASP A 661 -1.24 1.56 4.06
N ALA A 662 -1.18 2.31 5.15
CA ALA A 662 -1.77 3.65 5.22
C ALA A 662 -1.18 4.59 4.17
N ASN A 663 0.15 4.54 3.95
CA ASN A 663 0.81 5.33 2.92
C ASN A 663 0.29 5.00 1.51
N ILE A 664 0.14 3.71 1.19
CA ILE A 664 -0.40 3.23 -0.09
C ILE A 664 -1.84 3.71 -0.28
N VAL A 665 -2.67 3.62 0.76
CA VAL A 665 -4.08 4.04 0.72
C VAL A 665 -4.20 5.55 0.50
N PHE A 666 -3.40 6.38 1.19
CA PHE A 666 -3.41 7.83 0.98
C PHE A 666 -2.92 8.21 -0.41
N ASP A 667 -1.84 7.61 -0.92
CA ASP A 667 -1.35 7.84 -2.29
C ASP A 667 -2.41 7.44 -3.33
N MET A 668 -3.05 6.30 -3.15
CA MET A 668 -4.09 5.79 -4.05
C MET A 668 -5.34 6.68 -4.06
N LEU A 669 -5.85 7.07 -2.87
CA LEU A 669 -7.09 7.84 -2.75
C LEU A 669 -6.89 9.33 -3.06
N MET A 670 -5.78 9.92 -2.61
CA MET A 670 -5.55 11.36 -2.64
C MET A 670 -4.51 11.78 -3.68
N GLY A 671 -3.72 10.83 -4.20
CA GLY A 671 -2.70 11.04 -5.22
C GLY A 671 -3.26 11.30 -6.63
N THR A 672 -2.39 11.25 -7.64
CA THR A 672 -2.73 11.58 -9.04
C THR A 672 -3.20 10.37 -9.86
N ASP A 673 -2.99 9.14 -9.38
CA ASP A 673 -3.35 7.91 -10.08
C ASP A 673 -4.88 7.65 -10.06
N VAL A 674 -5.57 8.10 -11.10
CA VAL A 674 -7.02 7.96 -11.22
C VAL A 674 -7.46 6.49 -11.41
N PRO A 675 -6.82 5.65 -12.24
CA PRO A 675 -7.13 4.23 -12.36
C PRO A 675 -7.03 3.46 -11.05
N ALA A 676 -5.95 3.65 -10.29
CA ALA A 676 -5.76 2.98 -9.00
C ALA A 676 -6.89 3.37 -8.02
N ARG A 677 -7.23 4.67 -7.94
CA ARG A 677 -8.34 5.18 -7.14
C ARG A 677 -9.67 4.57 -7.56
N LYS A 678 -9.96 4.54 -8.86
CA LYS A 678 -11.20 3.96 -9.40
C LYS A 678 -11.32 2.47 -9.04
N SER A 679 -10.24 1.72 -9.21
CA SER A 679 -10.18 0.29 -8.87
C SER A 679 -10.43 0.07 -7.38
N PHE A 680 -9.78 0.85 -6.51
CA PHE A 680 -9.98 0.78 -5.07
C PHE A 680 -11.43 1.06 -4.67
N ILE A 681 -12.03 2.14 -5.20
CA ILE A 681 -13.42 2.49 -4.92
C ILE A 681 -14.37 1.37 -5.38
N GLN A 682 -14.16 0.81 -6.57
CA GLN A 682 -14.99 -0.29 -7.09
C GLN A 682 -14.87 -1.56 -6.25
N SER A 683 -13.65 -1.91 -5.83
CA SER A 683 -13.40 -3.11 -5.01
C SER A 683 -14.01 -3.00 -3.62
N ASN A 684 -14.08 -1.77 -3.06
CA ASN A 684 -14.58 -1.52 -1.71
C ASN A 684 -16.02 -0.95 -1.70
N ALA A 685 -16.69 -0.87 -2.85
CA ALA A 685 -18.03 -0.26 -2.96
C ALA A 685 -19.08 -0.90 -2.03
N LYS A 686 -18.97 -2.21 -1.76
CA LYS A 686 -19.86 -2.92 -0.84
C LYS A 686 -19.68 -2.53 0.64
N LEU A 687 -18.54 -1.93 0.98
CA LEU A 687 -18.23 -1.45 2.34
C LEU A 687 -18.67 0.01 2.55
N ALA A 688 -19.06 0.68 1.48
CA ALA A 688 -19.51 2.07 1.54
C ALA A 688 -20.93 2.12 2.10
N ASN A 689 -21.09 2.89 3.18
CA ASN A 689 -22.40 3.25 3.68
C ASN A 689 -22.85 4.49 2.90
N LEU A 690 -23.67 4.27 1.86
CA LEU A 690 -24.15 5.34 1.00
C LEU A 690 -25.49 5.83 1.54
N ASP A 691 -25.53 7.12 1.79
CA ASP A 691 -26.76 7.84 2.05
C ASP A 691 -27.36 8.26 0.68
N VAL A 692 -28.25 7.41 0.11
CA VAL A 692 -28.86 7.59 -1.22
C VAL A 692 -30.35 7.85 -1.04
#